data_3c52f473da20be71e855ab06b03a2be6
#
_entry.id   3c52f473da20be71e855ab06b03a2be6
#
_cell.length_a   1.000
_cell.length_b   1.000
_cell.length_c   1.000
_cell.angle_alpha   90.00
_cell.angle_beta   90.00
_cell.angle_gamma   90.00
#
_symmetry.space_group_name_H-M   'P 1'
#
loop_
_entity.id
_entity.type
_entity.pdbx_description
1 polymer ?
#
loop_
_entity_poly.entity_id
_entity_poly.type
_entity_poly.pdbx_seq_one_letter_code
_entity_poly.pdbx_strand_id
1 'polypeptide(L)'
;MKHLSKWFIAAFAGVALFASSCVDLVKFGDSFLEKAPGVAVTQDTIFGKATYARAFLWDTYSKLYYGLPVYWNTVEGKMNTGIFEMMSDCWHSHTDWNGINRKYYSGSYKAGDEDSSDDTRFGYTKENCWEAIRAALLFVENVERVPDMDDAEKKRLAAEAKVIVASRYFDLFRHFGGLPLIKETYDVQPSYELPRATVEETVKYMVDLLDEAAATPQLPWDLGTDDTNWQGRFTKASAMGLKCKILLFAASPLFNDNVPYCTEPPQDAVINHQVWYGAYKPELWDQCWQACVDFFTELQSKGYYELTQATEATAQGYRNAYNKAYFTRENNKELLISTHISRFGKFNSWDEWQYIFVKGDNGTVYTGGLTPTLEFMEMFPISNGEPFRLNAATNPFYTDNDYNRPTRDPRLYETMLVNGTQFGDHAAELWIGGRDNINDTEKETGKYATGFGCYKFYKEGVNSLKDKYLQWPYLRLAEMYLIYAEALLKSKNDLTGAIEQVNKVRARVGLGDLAACNPDKNLTTDADALLEEILRERACELGLEDVRLFDMTRYKREDLFRKQLHGLKIYRNDGGGNTPWSGTTGNSSAYPKPTQFTYEAFPLVNPSRAWWSNFSPKWYLSAFPPSEVNKKYGLTQNPGWN
;
A
#
# COMPACT_ATOMS: atom_id res chain seq x y z
N MET A 1 -24.62 32.73 55.49
CA MET A 1 -24.60 32.78 54.02
C MET A 1 -23.49 33.66 53.41
N LYS A 2 -22.54 34.21 54.18
CA LYS A 2 -21.43 35.04 53.61
C LYS A 2 -20.09 34.29 53.46
N HIS A 3 -20.01 33.03 53.86
CA HIS A 3 -18.78 32.21 53.70
C HIS A 3 -18.79 31.20 52.56
N LEU A 4 -19.96 30.91 51.96
CA LEU A 4 -20.04 29.99 50.81
C LEU A 4 -19.66 30.66 49.46
N SER A 5 -19.83 31.97 49.33
CA SER A 5 -19.52 32.67 48.07
C SER A 5 -18.03 32.82 47.77
N LYS A 6 -17.18 32.81 48.84
CA LYS A 6 -15.72 32.92 48.65
C LYS A 6 -15.06 31.62 48.19
N TRP A 7 -15.65 30.47 48.47
CA TRP A 7 -15.16 29.16 48.02
C TRP A 7 -15.54 28.88 46.57
N PHE A 8 -16.69 29.38 46.12
CA PHE A 8 -17.08 29.25 44.72
C PHE A 8 -16.24 30.14 43.77
N ILE A 9 -15.81 31.30 44.20
CA ILE A 9 -14.97 32.20 43.42
C ILE A 9 -13.53 31.62 43.35
N ALA A 10 -13.01 31.03 44.40
CA ALA A 10 -11.70 30.40 44.43
C ALA A 10 -11.67 29.10 43.58
N ALA A 11 -12.77 28.30 43.57
CA ALA A 11 -12.90 27.13 42.72
C ALA A 11 -13.02 27.47 41.23
N PHE A 12 -13.71 28.59 40.88
CA PHE A 12 -13.83 29.04 39.50
C PHE A 12 -12.52 29.68 38.96
N ALA A 13 -11.75 30.34 39.80
CA ALA A 13 -10.43 30.85 39.45
C ALA A 13 -9.38 29.73 39.31
N GLY A 14 -9.49 28.66 40.07
CA GLY A 14 -8.63 27.48 39.95
C GLY A 14 -8.90 26.66 38.67
N VAL A 15 -10.15 26.57 38.24
CA VAL A 15 -10.53 25.87 36.97
C VAL A 15 -10.14 26.71 35.75
N ALA A 16 -10.15 28.03 35.85
CA ALA A 16 -9.73 28.92 34.75
C ALA A 16 -8.20 28.90 34.52
N LEU A 17 -7.40 28.57 35.55
CA LEU A 17 -5.93 28.48 35.43
C LEU A 17 -5.44 27.09 34.90
N PHE A 18 -6.27 26.06 34.93
CA PHE A 18 -5.96 24.77 34.30
C PHE A 18 -6.48 24.64 32.86
N ALA A 19 -7.28 25.59 32.38
CA ALA A 19 -7.79 25.60 31.01
C ALA A 19 -6.86 26.31 30.01
N SER A 20 -5.72 26.88 30.44
CA SER A 20 -4.78 27.61 29.57
C SER A 20 -3.50 26.80 29.24
N SER A 21 -3.49 25.50 29.43
CA SER A 21 -2.42 24.61 28.99
C SER A 21 -2.86 23.70 27.84
N CYS A 22 -3.67 24.21 26.92
CA CYS A 22 -3.71 23.69 25.57
C CYS A 22 -2.60 24.41 24.80
N VAL A 23 -1.45 23.80 24.67
CA VAL A 23 -0.53 24.12 23.58
C VAL A 23 -1.34 23.88 22.31
N ASP A 24 -1.83 24.95 21.69
CA ASP A 24 -2.33 24.91 20.33
C ASP A 24 -1.18 24.41 19.47
N LEU A 25 -1.21 23.12 19.16
CA LEU A 25 -0.44 22.57 18.05
C LEU A 25 -0.94 23.28 16.81
N VAL A 26 -0.19 24.26 16.36
CA VAL A 26 -0.47 25.05 15.16
C VAL A 26 -0.58 24.06 14.02
N LYS A 27 -1.78 23.84 13.52
CA LYS A 27 -2.03 23.04 12.33
C LYS A 27 -1.53 23.82 11.12
N PHE A 28 -0.45 23.35 10.52
CA PHE A 28 0.06 23.85 9.27
C PHE A 28 -0.70 23.20 8.12
N GLY A 29 -1.65 23.88 7.52
CA GLY A 29 -2.46 23.45 6.37
C GLY A 29 -2.96 24.66 5.58
N ASP A 30 -3.83 24.49 4.59
CA ASP A 30 -4.35 25.57 3.74
C ASP A 30 -4.90 26.75 4.56
N SER A 31 -5.57 26.49 5.68
CA SER A 31 -6.03 27.51 6.62
C SER A 31 -4.92 28.31 7.30
N PHE A 32 -3.67 27.81 7.24
CA PHE A 32 -2.50 28.48 7.78
C PHE A 32 -1.96 29.56 6.82
N LEU A 33 -2.12 29.35 5.52
CA LEU A 33 -1.70 30.31 4.48
C LEU A 33 -2.80 31.31 4.10
N GLU A 34 -4.06 31.07 4.48
CA GLU A 34 -5.24 31.89 4.12
C GLU A 34 -5.75 32.80 5.23
N LYS A 35 -5.10 32.89 6.40
CA LYS A 35 -5.59 33.74 7.50
C LYS A 35 -5.35 35.22 7.26
N ALA A 36 -6.36 36.02 7.67
CA ALA A 36 -6.45 37.47 7.51
C ALA A 36 -5.20 38.25 7.95
N PRO A 37 -4.92 39.45 7.38
CA PRO A 37 -3.79 40.29 7.75
C PRO A 37 -3.78 40.61 9.25
N GLY A 38 -2.73 40.16 9.94
CA GLY A 38 -2.54 40.37 11.38
C GLY A 38 -2.24 39.12 12.20
N VAL A 39 -2.52 37.91 11.66
CA VAL A 39 -2.23 36.60 12.31
C VAL A 39 -1.71 35.57 11.31
N ALA A 40 -1.37 36.00 10.09
CA ALA A 40 -0.86 35.09 9.07
C ALA A 40 0.59 34.70 9.37
N VAL A 41 0.87 33.40 9.48
CA VAL A 41 2.23 32.91 9.46
C VAL A 41 2.73 33.05 8.02
N THR A 42 3.60 34.04 7.80
CA THR A 42 4.19 34.32 6.50
C THR A 42 5.37 33.37 6.22
N GLN A 43 5.79 33.25 4.95
CA GLN A 43 7.03 32.54 4.60
C GLN A 43 8.22 33.05 5.44
N ASP A 44 8.29 34.36 5.73
CA ASP A 44 9.34 34.94 6.55
C ASP A 44 9.29 34.44 8.00
N THR A 45 8.11 34.19 8.54
CA THR A 45 7.97 33.57 9.86
C THR A 45 8.44 32.11 9.84
N ILE A 46 8.06 31.32 8.82
CA ILE A 46 8.43 29.90 8.69
C ILE A 46 9.95 29.78 8.55
N PHE A 47 10.53 30.49 7.61
CA PHE A 47 11.95 30.38 7.28
C PHE A 47 12.84 31.37 8.07
N GLY A 48 12.25 32.10 9.01
CA GLY A 48 12.97 32.96 9.96
C GLY A 48 13.60 32.18 11.13
N LYS A 49 13.21 30.94 11.37
CA LYS A 49 13.77 30.07 12.43
C LYS A 49 13.81 28.62 12.03
N ALA A 50 14.89 27.91 12.37
CA ALA A 50 15.09 26.50 12.11
C ALA A 50 13.96 25.63 12.66
N THR A 51 13.45 25.93 13.88
CA THR A 51 12.34 25.17 14.48
C THR A 51 11.07 25.22 13.64
N TYR A 52 10.74 26.36 13.05
CA TYR A 52 9.54 26.52 12.21
C TYR A 52 9.75 25.88 10.83
N ALA A 53 10.93 26.03 10.24
CA ALA A 53 11.27 25.39 8.98
C ALA A 53 11.21 23.85 9.09
N ARG A 54 11.75 23.28 10.19
CA ARG A 54 11.64 21.84 10.47
C ARG A 54 10.18 21.41 10.63
N ALA A 55 9.38 22.12 11.41
CA ALA A 55 7.97 21.81 11.61
C ALA A 55 7.17 21.86 10.30
N PHE A 56 7.48 22.80 9.41
CA PHE A 56 6.88 22.89 8.08
C PHE A 56 7.21 21.67 7.21
N LEU A 57 8.47 21.22 7.21
CA LEU A 57 8.85 20.01 6.49
C LEU A 57 8.19 18.75 7.10
N TRP A 58 8.08 18.67 8.43
CA TRP A 58 7.40 17.53 9.09
C TRP A 58 5.91 17.49 8.77
N ASP A 59 5.25 18.64 8.66
CA ASP A 59 3.88 18.69 8.17
C ASP A 59 3.78 18.19 6.71
N THR A 60 4.77 18.53 5.88
CA THR A 60 4.85 18.03 4.50
C THR A 60 5.02 16.49 4.45
N TYR A 61 5.81 15.90 5.34
CA TYR A 61 5.90 14.44 5.49
C TYR A 61 4.55 13.78 5.85
N SER A 62 3.70 14.47 6.61
CA SER A 62 2.37 13.95 6.97
C SER A 62 1.42 13.80 5.79
N LYS A 63 1.76 14.37 4.63
CA LYS A 63 1.02 14.30 3.36
C LYS A 63 1.54 13.23 2.41
N LEU A 64 2.45 12.35 2.87
CA LEU A 64 2.90 11.19 2.10
C LEU A 64 1.79 10.14 2.00
N TYR A 65 1.88 9.31 0.97
CA TYR A 65 0.93 8.23 0.77
C TYR A 65 0.94 7.24 1.94
N TYR A 66 -0.26 6.89 2.40
CA TYR A 66 -0.48 5.89 3.44
C TYR A 66 -1.57 4.92 2.98
N GLY A 67 -1.25 3.63 2.89
CA GLY A 67 -2.10 2.64 2.21
C GLY A 67 -3.22 2.04 3.06
N LEU A 68 -3.16 2.14 4.40
CA LEU A 68 -4.21 1.60 5.27
C LEU A 68 -5.35 2.61 5.46
N PRO A 69 -6.59 2.16 5.67
CA PRO A 69 -7.73 3.04 5.95
C PRO A 69 -7.55 3.79 7.26
N VAL A 70 -7.77 5.10 7.24
CA VAL A 70 -7.57 5.95 8.43
C VAL A 70 -8.73 6.89 8.72
N TYR A 71 -9.48 7.28 7.70
CA TYR A 71 -10.53 8.25 7.80
C TYR A 71 -11.79 7.86 7.08
N TRP A 72 -12.90 8.27 7.64
CA TRP A 72 -14.20 8.29 7.00
C TRP A 72 -14.31 9.47 6.01
N ASN A 73 -14.91 9.23 4.86
CA ASN A 73 -15.30 10.24 3.88
C ASN A 73 -14.18 11.02 3.18
N THR A 74 -12.98 10.52 3.11
CA THR A 74 -11.93 11.13 2.26
C THR A 74 -11.28 10.08 1.39
N VAL A 75 -10.81 10.48 0.20
CA VAL A 75 -10.09 9.60 -0.72
C VAL A 75 -8.81 9.10 -0.04
N GLU A 76 -8.04 10.00 0.55
CA GLU A 76 -6.83 9.67 1.30
C GLU A 76 -7.08 8.77 2.52
N GLY A 77 -8.28 8.86 3.10
CA GLY A 77 -8.68 8.06 4.25
C GLY A 77 -9.05 6.63 3.92
N LYS A 78 -9.37 6.33 2.67
CA LYS A 78 -9.68 5.01 2.10
C LYS A 78 -10.86 4.25 2.70
N MET A 79 -11.54 4.80 3.70
CA MET A 79 -12.69 4.12 4.31
C MET A 79 -13.86 4.04 3.35
N ASN A 80 -14.17 5.15 2.69
CA ASN A 80 -15.27 5.22 1.74
C ASN A 80 -14.89 4.71 0.35
N THR A 81 -13.63 4.86 -0.05
CA THR A 81 -13.13 4.39 -1.34
C THR A 81 -12.85 2.90 -1.37
N GLY A 82 -12.24 2.37 -0.31
CA GLY A 82 -11.69 1.03 -0.23
C GLY A 82 -10.18 0.99 -0.51
N ILE A 83 -9.57 -0.15 -0.28
CA ILE A 83 -8.14 -0.42 -0.50
C ILE A 83 -7.93 -0.87 -1.94
N PHE A 84 -6.87 -0.40 -2.61
CA PHE A 84 -6.58 -0.75 -4.03
C PHE A 84 -6.48 -2.26 -4.28
N GLU A 85 -5.92 -3.00 -3.33
CA GLU A 85 -5.79 -4.46 -3.44
C GLU A 85 -7.12 -5.17 -3.68
N MET A 86 -8.25 -4.60 -3.24
CA MET A 86 -9.59 -5.13 -3.54
C MET A 86 -9.90 -5.16 -5.03
N MET A 87 -9.15 -4.40 -5.85
CA MET A 87 -9.29 -4.38 -7.31
C MET A 87 -8.42 -5.44 -8.00
N SER A 88 -7.52 -6.10 -7.26
CA SER A 88 -6.67 -7.17 -7.79
C SER A 88 -7.39 -8.53 -7.83
N ASP A 89 -6.70 -9.55 -8.33
CA ASP A 89 -7.13 -10.94 -8.29
C ASP A 89 -6.89 -11.60 -6.91
N CYS A 90 -6.15 -10.92 -6.02
CA CYS A 90 -5.80 -11.43 -4.68
C CYS A 90 -6.87 -11.14 -3.63
N TRP A 91 -7.64 -10.06 -3.79
CA TRP A 91 -8.57 -9.60 -2.78
C TRP A 91 -9.95 -9.27 -3.35
N HIS A 92 -10.96 -9.41 -2.50
CA HIS A 92 -12.33 -9.12 -2.86
C HIS A 92 -13.02 -8.29 -1.77
N SER A 93 -13.88 -7.35 -2.17
CA SER A 93 -14.68 -6.54 -1.26
C SER A 93 -16.13 -7.01 -1.27
N HIS A 94 -16.65 -7.30 -0.07
CA HIS A 94 -18.09 -7.58 0.13
C HIS A 94 -18.85 -6.37 0.66
N THR A 95 -18.19 -5.24 0.82
CA THR A 95 -18.78 -4.01 1.36
C THR A 95 -19.50 -3.26 0.24
N ASP A 96 -20.82 -3.30 0.19
CA ASP A 96 -21.64 -2.73 -0.86
C ASP A 96 -21.66 -1.19 -0.88
N TRP A 97 -21.27 -0.55 0.21
CA TRP A 97 -21.30 0.90 0.37
C TRP A 97 -19.98 1.60 0.00
N ASN A 98 -18.87 0.89 -0.18
CA ASN A 98 -17.59 1.52 -0.54
C ASN A 98 -17.46 1.79 -2.05
N GLY A 99 -16.52 2.68 -2.41
CA GLY A 99 -16.30 3.11 -3.79
C GLY A 99 -15.84 1.97 -4.70
N ILE A 100 -15.06 1.01 -4.20
CA ILE A 100 -14.64 -0.16 -4.97
C ILE A 100 -15.86 -0.91 -5.52
N ASN A 101 -16.85 -1.16 -4.67
CA ASN A 101 -18.09 -1.83 -5.08
C ASN A 101 -18.95 -0.94 -5.96
N ARG A 102 -19.26 0.27 -5.48
CA ARG A 102 -20.21 1.17 -6.15
C ARG A 102 -19.71 1.67 -7.50
N LYS A 103 -18.40 1.84 -7.68
CA LYS A 103 -17.81 2.45 -8.88
C LYS A 103 -17.13 1.43 -9.78
N TYR A 104 -16.21 0.63 -9.22
CA TYR A 104 -15.35 -0.24 -10.02
C TYR A 104 -15.99 -1.62 -10.27
N TYR A 105 -16.46 -2.32 -9.25
CA TYR A 105 -17.14 -3.61 -9.46
C TYR A 105 -18.42 -3.46 -10.27
N SER A 106 -19.21 -2.43 -10.02
CA SER A 106 -20.41 -2.14 -10.82
C SER A 106 -20.09 -1.70 -12.26
N GLY A 107 -18.86 -1.29 -12.56
CA GLY A 107 -18.49 -0.70 -13.84
C GLY A 107 -19.09 0.69 -14.09
N SER A 108 -19.58 1.37 -13.03
CA SER A 108 -20.22 2.68 -13.15
C SER A 108 -19.28 3.87 -13.05
N TYR A 109 -17.98 3.63 -12.76
CA TYR A 109 -16.98 4.70 -12.66
C TYR A 109 -16.87 5.49 -13.97
N LYS A 110 -16.91 6.79 -13.86
CA LYS A 110 -16.83 7.76 -14.97
C LYS A 110 -16.02 8.99 -14.55
N ALA A 111 -15.51 9.76 -15.51
CA ALA A 111 -14.68 10.94 -15.24
C ALA A 111 -15.33 11.95 -14.28
N GLY A 112 -16.66 12.18 -14.39
CA GLY A 112 -17.39 13.08 -13.49
C GLY A 112 -17.39 12.66 -12.02
N ASP A 113 -17.06 11.41 -11.68
CA ASP A 113 -16.94 10.97 -10.29
C ASP A 113 -15.73 11.60 -9.61
N GLU A 114 -14.68 11.94 -10.36
CA GLU A 114 -13.49 12.61 -9.83
C GLU A 114 -13.79 14.02 -9.29
N ASP A 115 -14.82 14.69 -9.82
CA ASP A 115 -15.28 15.99 -9.32
C ASP A 115 -16.24 15.87 -8.14
N SER A 116 -17.09 14.87 -8.14
CA SER A 116 -18.31 14.83 -7.30
C SER A 116 -18.27 13.80 -6.18
N SER A 117 -17.32 12.86 -6.18
CA SER A 117 -17.30 11.73 -5.26
C SER A 117 -15.95 11.57 -4.57
N ASP A 118 -16.00 11.21 -3.29
CA ASP A 118 -14.83 10.77 -2.53
C ASP A 118 -14.66 9.23 -2.59
N ASP A 119 -15.42 8.57 -3.47
CA ASP A 119 -15.42 7.12 -3.65
C ASP A 119 -14.45 6.62 -4.73
N THR A 120 -13.68 7.52 -5.35
CA THR A 120 -12.71 7.16 -6.39
C THR A 120 -11.45 6.57 -5.76
N ARG A 121 -10.76 5.66 -6.49
CA ARG A 121 -9.60 4.94 -5.94
C ARG A 121 -8.44 5.85 -5.57
N PHE A 122 -8.23 6.93 -6.34
CA PHE A 122 -7.17 7.91 -6.13
C PHE A 122 -7.56 9.22 -6.81
N GLY A 123 -7.79 10.27 -6.03
CA GLY A 123 -8.25 11.55 -6.56
C GLY A 123 -7.09 12.45 -6.98
N TYR A 124 -7.10 12.91 -8.22
CA TYR A 124 -6.08 13.81 -8.78
C TYR A 124 -5.83 15.05 -7.91
N THR A 125 -6.90 15.63 -7.34
CA THR A 125 -6.84 16.83 -6.49
C THR A 125 -7.08 16.54 -5.01
N LYS A 126 -7.39 15.31 -4.63
CA LYS A 126 -7.91 14.96 -3.29
C LYS A 126 -6.93 14.19 -2.40
N GLU A 127 -5.78 13.77 -2.93
CA GLU A 127 -4.79 12.95 -2.22
C GLU A 127 -3.64 13.76 -1.62
N ASN A 128 -3.82 15.06 -1.43
CA ASN A 128 -2.79 15.98 -0.91
C ASN A 128 -1.46 15.98 -1.70
N CYS A 129 -1.43 15.38 -2.90
CA CYS A 129 -0.20 15.30 -3.70
C CYS A 129 0.31 16.68 -4.08
N TRP A 130 -0.55 17.50 -4.66
CA TRP A 130 -0.17 18.84 -5.11
C TRP A 130 0.19 19.77 -3.94
N GLU A 131 -0.48 19.61 -2.82
CA GLU A 131 -0.17 20.32 -1.59
C GLU A 131 1.21 19.93 -1.04
N ALA A 132 1.51 18.62 -0.99
CA ALA A 132 2.82 18.13 -0.58
C ALA A 132 3.94 18.59 -1.54
N ILE A 133 3.71 18.50 -2.86
CA ILE A 133 4.65 18.95 -3.90
C ILE A 133 4.94 20.43 -3.73
N ARG A 134 3.90 21.27 -3.62
CA ARG A 134 4.06 22.72 -3.43
C ARG A 134 4.81 23.05 -2.14
N ALA A 135 4.45 22.41 -1.03
CA ALA A 135 5.12 22.64 0.25
C ALA A 135 6.60 22.22 0.20
N ALA A 136 6.92 21.07 -0.41
CA ALA A 136 8.28 20.62 -0.56
C ALA A 136 9.12 21.54 -1.46
N LEU A 137 8.57 22.02 -2.58
CA LEU A 137 9.24 23.00 -3.44
C LEU A 137 9.47 24.34 -2.70
N LEU A 138 8.45 24.84 -1.99
CA LEU A 138 8.57 26.04 -1.17
C LEU A 138 9.68 25.89 -0.12
N PHE A 139 9.82 24.71 0.47
CA PHE A 139 10.90 24.41 1.40
C PHE A 139 12.27 24.47 0.72
N VAL A 140 12.43 23.83 -0.45
CA VAL A 140 13.69 23.84 -1.21
C VAL A 140 14.11 25.25 -1.59
N GLU A 141 13.16 26.08 -2.05
CA GLU A 141 13.41 27.48 -2.46
C GLU A 141 13.85 28.37 -1.30
N ASN A 142 13.46 28.07 -0.06
CA ASN A 142 13.59 29.00 1.07
C ASN A 142 14.50 28.50 2.19
N VAL A 143 14.87 27.23 2.26
CA VAL A 143 15.64 26.68 3.39
C VAL A 143 17.01 27.33 3.57
N GLU A 144 17.66 27.77 2.49
CA GLU A 144 18.98 28.42 2.53
C GLU A 144 18.97 29.73 3.33
N ARG A 145 17.83 30.45 3.39
CA ARG A 145 17.71 31.71 4.13
C ARG A 145 17.45 31.56 5.63
N VAL A 146 17.27 30.32 6.14
CA VAL A 146 17.05 30.07 7.57
C VAL A 146 18.29 30.42 8.38
N PRO A 147 18.26 31.44 9.28
CA PRO A 147 19.49 32.01 9.82
C PRO A 147 20.15 31.15 10.91
N ASP A 148 19.38 30.35 11.65
CA ASP A 148 19.82 29.55 12.80
C ASP A 148 19.83 28.04 12.51
N MET A 149 19.88 27.64 11.24
CA MET A 149 20.06 26.26 10.78
C MET A 149 21.45 26.13 10.14
N ASP A 150 22.18 25.07 10.48
CA ASP A 150 23.50 24.85 9.86
C ASP A 150 23.37 24.41 8.39
N ASP A 151 24.41 24.68 7.60
CA ASP A 151 24.39 24.46 6.16
C ASP A 151 24.33 22.95 5.80
N ALA A 152 24.81 22.07 6.65
CA ALA A 152 24.73 20.64 6.41
C ALA A 152 23.27 20.15 6.59
N GLU A 153 22.59 20.65 7.62
CA GLU A 153 21.17 20.36 7.83
C GLU A 153 20.30 20.93 6.71
N LYS A 154 20.54 22.20 6.29
CA LYS A 154 19.80 22.79 5.14
C LYS A 154 19.87 21.90 3.91
N LYS A 155 21.07 21.45 3.52
CA LYS A 155 21.28 20.57 2.37
C LYS A 155 20.58 19.22 2.53
N ARG A 156 20.68 18.61 3.73
CA ARG A 156 19.99 17.36 4.03
C ARG A 156 18.48 17.50 3.87
N LEU A 157 17.87 18.53 4.50
CA LEU A 157 16.43 18.73 4.47
C LEU A 157 15.92 19.09 3.07
N ALA A 158 16.70 19.87 2.30
CA ALA A 158 16.39 20.14 0.89
C ALA A 158 16.39 18.87 0.04
N ALA A 159 17.35 17.96 0.25
CA ALA A 159 17.40 16.66 -0.42
C ALA A 159 16.17 15.80 -0.05
N GLU A 160 15.80 15.74 1.22
CA GLU A 160 14.59 15.03 1.67
C GLU A 160 13.32 15.62 1.00
N ALA A 161 13.20 16.94 0.91
CA ALA A 161 12.07 17.59 0.24
C ALA A 161 11.98 17.21 -1.25
N LYS A 162 13.11 17.08 -1.96
CA LYS A 162 13.13 16.59 -3.34
C LYS A 162 12.60 15.16 -3.46
N VAL A 163 12.93 14.27 -2.51
CA VAL A 163 12.38 12.91 -2.47
C VAL A 163 10.87 12.92 -2.24
N ILE A 164 10.35 13.85 -1.40
CA ILE A 164 8.90 14.04 -1.22
C ILE A 164 8.25 14.39 -2.57
N VAL A 165 8.79 15.36 -3.30
CA VAL A 165 8.26 15.74 -4.62
C VAL A 165 8.21 14.54 -5.56
N ALA A 166 9.32 13.80 -5.70
CA ALA A 166 9.40 12.64 -6.58
C ALA A 166 8.42 11.52 -6.15
N SER A 167 8.27 11.25 -4.85
CA SER A 167 7.35 10.26 -4.30
C SER A 167 5.90 10.59 -4.64
N ARG A 168 5.48 11.86 -4.44
CA ARG A 168 4.09 12.26 -4.73
C ARG A 168 3.79 12.36 -6.23
N TYR A 169 4.79 12.71 -7.05
CA TYR A 169 4.68 12.59 -8.50
C TYR A 169 4.52 11.13 -8.94
N PHE A 170 5.24 10.21 -8.33
CA PHE A 170 5.10 8.79 -8.64
C PHE A 170 3.72 8.25 -8.27
N ASP A 171 3.17 8.67 -7.13
CA ASP A 171 1.81 8.28 -6.75
C ASP A 171 0.77 8.73 -7.79
N LEU A 172 0.87 9.97 -8.28
CA LEU A 172 0.02 10.46 -9.36
C LEU A 172 0.31 9.73 -10.68
N PHE A 173 1.59 9.55 -11.04
CA PHE A 173 2.01 8.97 -12.30
C PHE A 173 1.45 7.57 -12.53
N ARG A 174 1.49 6.68 -11.52
CA ARG A 174 0.98 5.32 -11.67
C ARG A 174 -0.54 5.24 -11.81
N HIS A 175 -1.27 6.32 -11.52
CA HIS A 175 -2.72 6.41 -11.73
C HIS A 175 -3.12 7.17 -12.99
N PHE A 176 -2.32 8.13 -13.44
CA PHE A 176 -2.72 9.06 -14.50
C PHE A 176 -1.79 9.09 -15.73
N GLY A 177 -0.58 8.56 -15.63
CA GLY A 177 0.45 8.70 -16.67
C GLY A 177 1.19 10.03 -16.57
N GLY A 178 1.56 10.65 -17.72
CA GLY A 178 2.23 11.96 -17.76
C GLY A 178 1.44 13.05 -17.04
N LEU A 179 2.12 14.03 -16.45
CA LEU A 179 1.56 15.03 -15.55
C LEU A 179 2.09 16.42 -15.88
N PRO A 180 1.38 17.51 -15.53
CA PRO A 180 1.98 18.83 -15.49
C PRO A 180 3.20 18.86 -14.57
N LEU A 181 4.32 19.43 -15.04
CA LEU A 181 5.56 19.48 -14.24
C LEU A 181 5.65 20.82 -13.49
N ILE A 182 5.45 20.75 -12.18
CA ILE A 182 5.61 21.87 -11.26
C ILE A 182 7.03 21.82 -10.71
N LYS A 183 7.88 22.75 -11.15
CA LYS A 183 9.31 22.78 -10.81
C LYS A 183 9.67 23.86 -9.80
N GLU A 184 8.77 24.79 -9.58
CA GLU A 184 8.90 25.93 -8.68
C GLU A 184 7.53 26.32 -8.13
N THR A 185 7.50 27.17 -7.09
CA THR A 185 6.24 27.71 -6.58
C THR A 185 5.77 28.88 -7.44
N TYR A 186 4.46 28.94 -7.67
CA TYR A 186 3.83 30.02 -8.44
C TYR A 186 3.04 30.96 -7.54
N ASP A 187 3.14 32.26 -7.81
CA ASP A 187 2.22 33.25 -7.23
C ASP A 187 0.83 33.09 -7.85
N VAL A 188 -0.20 33.51 -7.10
CA VAL A 188 -1.58 33.47 -7.59
C VAL A 188 -1.71 34.35 -8.83
N GLN A 189 -2.09 33.74 -9.94
CA GLN A 189 -2.30 34.42 -11.24
C GLN A 189 -3.70 34.11 -11.79
N PRO A 190 -4.25 34.98 -12.63
CA PRO A 190 -5.57 34.76 -13.25
C PRO A 190 -5.65 33.51 -14.13
N SER A 191 -4.52 33.08 -14.71
CA SER A 191 -4.42 31.89 -15.54
C SER A 191 -3.01 31.31 -15.48
N TYR A 192 -2.89 30.01 -15.64
CA TYR A 192 -1.62 29.30 -15.74
C TYR A 192 -1.59 28.52 -17.07
N GLU A 193 -0.41 28.41 -17.66
CA GLU A 193 -0.11 27.46 -18.70
C GLU A 193 0.78 26.36 -18.11
N LEU A 194 0.17 25.23 -17.76
CA LEU A 194 0.82 24.08 -17.16
C LEU A 194 0.41 22.83 -17.95
N PRO A 195 0.90 22.70 -19.19
CA PRO A 195 0.50 21.60 -20.05
C PRO A 195 0.94 20.26 -19.44
N ARG A 196 0.15 19.25 -19.71
CA ARG A 196 0.49 17.88 -19.35
C ARG A 196 1.75 17.45 -20.11
N ALA A 197 2.78 17.02 -19.39
CA ALA A 197 4.02 16.53 -19.95
C ALA A 197 3.87 15.08 -20.47
N THR A 198 4.81 14.66 -21.30
CA THR A 198 4.94 13.27 -21.75
C THR A 198 5.28 12.33 -20.58
N VAL A 199 5.08 11.03 -20.79
CA VAL A 199 5.57 9.99 -19.85
C VAL A 199 7.08 10.14 -19.65
N GLU A 200 7.84 10.34 -20.73
CA GLU A 200 9.30 10.47 -20.69
C GLU A 200 9.76 11.66 -19.83
N GLU A 201 9.17 12.84 -20.06
CA GLU A 201 9.49 14.04 -19.28
C GLU A 201 9.09 13.89 -17.80
N THR A 202 7.95 13.26 -17.52
CA THR A 202 7.48 13.05 -16.15
C THR A 202 8.40 12.10 -15.40
N VAL A 203 8.79 10.99 -16.03
CA VAL A 203 9.74 10.01 -15.42
C VAL A 203 11.10 10.66 -15.22
N LYS A 204 11.60 11.38 -16.25
CA LYS A 204 12.88 12.10 -16.14
C LYS A 204 12.88 13.08 -14.96
N TYR A 205 11.81 13.86 -14.79
CA TYR A 205 11.71 14.81 -13.69
C TYR A 205 11.80 14.14 -12.32
N MET A 206 11.07 13.04 -12.12
CA MET A 206 11.15 12.28 -10.86
C MET A 206 12.56 11.70 -10.63
N VAL A 207 13.18 11.15 -11.68
CA VAL A 207 14.52 10.56 -11.59
C VAL A 207 15.58 11.62 -11.31
N ASP A 208 15.54 12.78 -11.99
CA ASP A 208 16.46 13.89 -11.76
C ASP A 208 16.42 14.36 -10.28
N LEU A 209 15.22 14.52 -9.71
CA LEU A 209 15.06 14.90 -8.30
C LEU A 209 15.69 13.88 -7.33
N LEU A 210 15.54 12.58 -7.63
CA LEU A 210 16.10 11.51 -6.81
C LEU A 210 17.63 11.41 -6.96
N ASP A 211 18.16 11.62 -8.16
CA ASP A 211 19.60 11.64 -8.42
C ASP A 211 20.26 12.85 -7.74
N GLU A 212 19.64 14.03 -7.80
CA GLU A 212 20.12 15.20 -7.06
C GLU A 212 20.09 14.98 -5.54
N ALA A 213 19.03 14.36 -5.02
CA ALA A 213 18.93 14.03 -3.61
C ALA A 213 20.02 13.01 -3.21
N ALA A 214 20.17 11.92 -3.96
CA ALA A 214 21.18 10.88 -3.69
C ALA A 214 22.62 11.38 -3.84
N ALA A 215 22.87 12.36 -4.71
CA ALA A 215 24.18 13.01 -4.88
C ALA A 215 24.52 13.98 -3.73
N THR A 216 23.55 14.36 -2.89
CA THR A 216 23.77 15.27 -1.76
C THR A 216 24.54 14.57 -0.64
N PRO A 217 25.80 14.97 -0.32
CA PRO A 217 26.62 14.25 0.65
C PRO A 217 26.04 14.23 2.07
N GLN A 218 25.19 15.22 2.41
CA GLN A 218 24.55 15.35 3.72
C GLN A 218 23.32 14.46 3.87
N LEU A 219 22.77 13.91 2.78
CA LEU A 219 21.70 12.92 2.88
C LEU A 219 22.33 11.57 3.27
N PRO A 220 22.08 11.06 4.48
CA PRO A 220 22.73 9.84 4.95
C PRO A 220 22.20 8.62 4.19
N TRP A 221 23.03 7.57 4.13
CA TRP A 221 22.63 6.27 3.56
C TRP A 221 21.49 5.62 4.36
N ASP A 222 21.59 5.69 5.67
CA ASP A 222 20.63 5.17 6.65
C ASP A 222 20.51 6.13 7.84
N LEU A 223 19.60 5.86 8.75
CA LEU A 223 19.39 6.68 9.96
C LEU A 223 20.30 6.26 11.13
N GLY A 224 20.89 5.07 11.09
CA GLY A 224 21.79 4.57 12.11
C GLY A 224 21.21 4.64 13.51
N THR A 225 21.92 5.28 14.44
CA THR A 225 21.49 5.50 15.83
C THR A 225 20.35 6.52 15.96
N ASP A 226 20.09 7.30 14.93
CA ASP A 226 19.01 8.30 14.92
C ASP A 226 17.65 7.69 14.54
N ASP A 227 17.59 6.39 14.22
CA ASP A 227 16.37 5.71 13.79
C ASP A 227 15.20 5.94 14.74
N THR A 228 15.43 5.88 16.05
CA THR A 228 14.38 6.09 17.06
C THR A 228 13.70 7.47 16.97
N ASN A 229 14.47 8.52 16.64
CA ASN A 229 13.97 9.90 16.61
C ASN A 229 13.54 10.34 15.22
N TRP A 230 14.12 9.75 14.17
CA TRP A 230 13.98 10.21 12.80
C TRP A 230 13.35 9.19 11.86
N GLN A 231 12.74 8.17 12.42
CA GLN A 231 12.11 7.11 11.66
C GLN A 231 11.07 7.66 10.68
N GLY A 232 11.10 7.13 9.45
CA GLY A 232 10.25 7.59 8.36
C GLY A 232 10.82 8.76 7.55
N ARG A 233 11.96 9.34 7.97
CA ARG A 233 12.67 10.33 7.14
C ARG A 233 13.37 9.64 5.97
N PHE A 234 13.43 10.33 4.85
CA PHE A 234 14.10 9.85 3.66
C PHE A 234 15.63 9.83 3.84
N THR A 235 16.24 8.82 3.22
CA THR A 235 17.67 8.58 3.19
C THR A 235 18.15 8.45 1.74
N LYS A 236 19.46 8.37 1.52
CA LYS A 236 20.01 8.08 0.19
C LYS A 236 19.49 6.73 -0.33
N ALA A 237 19.41 5.71 0.53
CA ALA A 237 18.84 4.41 0.17
C ALA A 237 17.36 4.53 -0.24
N SER A 238 16.58 5.39 0.43
CA SER A 238 15.19 5.69 0.04
C SER A 238 15.11 6.28 -1.37
N ALA A 239 15.95 7.27 -1.68
CA ALA A 239 15.99 7.93 -2.99
C ALA A 239 16.38 6.95 -4.10
N MET A 240 17.45 6.19 -3.91
CA MET A 240 17.93 5.20 -4.88
C MET A 240 16.93 4.06 -5.09
N GLY A 241 16.31 3.57 -4.01
CA GLY A 241 15.29 2.52 -4.08
C GLY A 241 14.01 2.98 -4.78
N LEU A 242 13.55 4.20 -4.50
CA LEU A 242 12.40 4.79 -5.18
C LEU A 242 12.66 4.98 -6.68
N LYS A 243 13.87 5.39 -7.08
CA LYS A 243 14.29 5.44 -8.48
C LYS A 243 14.12 4.08 -9.17
N CYS A 244 14.57 2.99 -8.55
CA CYS A 244 14.39 1.64 -9.11
C CYS A 244 12.91 1.30 -9.30
N LYS A 245 12.05 1.61 -8.33
CA LYS A 245 10.60 1.36 -8.39
C LYS A 245 9.93 2.19 -9.49
N ILE A 246 10.31 3.45 -9.68
CA ILE A 246 9.81 4.31 -10.76
C ILE A 246 10.22 3.76 -12.12
N LEU A 247 11.50 3.42 -12.30
CA LEU A 247 12.02 2.91 -13.56
C LEU A 247 11.42 1.54 -13.93
N LEU A 248 11.20 0.65 -12.95
CA LEU A 248 10.46 -0.59 -13.17
C LEU A 248 9.07 -0.33 -13.75
N PHE A 249 8.33 0.59 -13.15
CA PHE A 249 6.98 0.91 -13.58
C PHE A 249 6.98 1.55 -14.99
N ALA A 250 7.90 2.46 -15.24
CA ALA A 250 8.06 3.15 -16.52
C ALA A 250 8.48 2.21 -17.65
N ALA A 251 9.36 1.23 -17.38
CA ALA A 251 9.82 0.26 -18.37
C ALA A 251 8.78 -0.82 -18.70
N SER A 252 7.72 -0.94 -17.90
CA SER A 252 6.70 -1.99 -18.05
C SER A 252 5.73 -1.72 -19.20
N PRO A 253 5.05 -2.75 -19.72
CA PRO A 253 4.23 -2.69 -20.94
C PRO A 253 3.11 -1.66 -20.96
N LEU A 254 2.63 -1.17 -19.80
CA LEU A 254 1.62 -0.11 -19.74
C LEU A 254 2.06 1.14 -20.51
N PHE A 255 3.33 1.53 -20.33
CA PHE A 255 3.91 2.72 -20.97
C PHE A 255 4.93 2.38 -22.07
N ASN A 256 5.61 1.25 -21.94
CA ASN A 256 6.70 0.83 -22.84
C ASN A 256 6.27 -0.37 -23.71
N ASP A 257 5.52 -0.09 -24.74
CA ASP A 257 5.04 -1.06 -25.72
C ASP A 257 4.98 -0.46 -27.10
N ASN A 258 4.81 -1.28 -28.15
CA ASN A 258 4.62 -0.85 -29.53
C ASN A 258 3.22 -0.29 -29.82
N VAL A 259 2.28 -0.46 -28.88
CA VAL A 259 0.92 0.05 -28.97
C VAL A 259 0.50 0.69 -27.64
N PRO A 260 -0.29 1.79 -27.67
CA PRO A 260 -0.81 2.38 -26.45
C PRO A 260 -1.78 1.42 -25.75
N TYR A 261 -1.94 1.61 -24.44
CA TYR A 261 -2.79 0.71 -23.64
C TYR A 261 -4.28 0.81 -23.99
N CYS A 262 -4.73 1.94 -24.53
CA CYS A 262 -6.13 2.19 -24.89
C CYS A 262 -6.19 3.06 -26.15
N THR A 263 -7.07 2.66 -27.09
CA THR A 263 -7.30 3.34 -28.37
C THR A 263 -8.69 3.97 -28.48
N GLU A 264 -9.46 3.98 -27.36
CA GLU A 264 -10.75 4.66 -27.30
C GLU A 264 -10.56 6.19 -27.23
N PRO A 265 -11.46 7.02 -27.81
CA PRO A 265 -11.40 8.47 -27.68
C PRO A 265 -11.55 8.95 -26.23
N PRO A 266 -10.98 10.11 -25.86
CA PRO A 266 -10.14 11.01 -26.66
C PRO A 266 -8.72 10.46 -26.86
N GLN A 267 -8.03 10.87 -27.94
CA GLN A 267 -6.70 10.34 -28.30
C GLN A 267 -5.56 11.36 -28.13
N ASP A 268 -5.85 12.57 -27.65
CA ASP A 268 -4.83 13.63 -27.51
C ASP A 268 -3.65 13.18 -26.63
N ALA A 269 -3.94 12.50 -25.52
CA ALA A 269 -2.90 12.00 -24.62
C ALA A 269 -2.03 10.89 -25.26
N VAL A 270 -2.61 10.10 -26.17
CA VAL A 270 -1.87 9.07 -26.93
C VAL A 270 -0.96 9.74 -27.98
N ILE A 271 -1.51 10.66 -28.76
CA ILE A 271 -0.79 11.39 -29.82
C ILE A 271 0.38 12.18 -29.23
N ASN A 272 0.18 12.78 -28.06
CA ASN A 272 1.19 13.59 -27.37
C ASN A 272 2.11 12.77 -26.45
N HIS A 273 2.11 11.44 -26.52
CA HIS A 273 2.95 10.54 -25.68
C HIS A 273 2.83 10.79 -24.16
N GLN A 274 1.66 11.19 -23.71
CA GLN A 274 1.38 11.46 -22.29
C GLN A 274 0.97 10.20 -21.51
N VAL A 275 0.73 9.09 -22.22
CA VAL A 275 0.33 7.80 -21.64
C VAL A 275 1.15 6.62 -22.16
N TRP A 276 2.18 6.86 -22.97
CA TRP A 276 3.11 5.85 -23.46
C TRP A 276 4.34 6.50 -24.12
N TYR A 277 5.40 5.71 -24.36
CA TYR A 277 6.65 6.21 -24.96
C TYR A 277 6.63 6.31 -26.49
N GLY A 278 5.52 5.98 -27.16
CA GLY A 278 5.39 6.00 -28.61
C GLY A 278 5.87 4.73 -29.32
N ALA A 279 6.73 3.95 -28.67
CA ALA A 279 7.23 2.65 -29.14
C ALA A 279 7.86 1.89 -27.96
N TYR A 280 8.13 0.60 -28.15
CA TYR A 280 8.93 -0.18 -27.20
C TYR A 280 10.39 0.30 -27.25
N LYS A 281 10.93 0.65 -26.07
CA LYS A 281 12.29 1.13 -25.85
C LYS A 281 13.01 0.17 -24.88
N PRO A 282 13.85 -0.75 -25.36
CA PRO A 282 14.55 -1.71 -24.48
C PRO A 282 15.47 -1.03 -23.48
N GLU A 283 16.02 0.15 -23.81
CA GLU A 283 16.88 0.94 -22.94
C GLU A 283 16.23 1.35 -21.61
N LEU A 284 14.90 1.36 -21.51
CA LEU A 284 14.21 1.64 -20.24
C LEU A 284 14.42 0.50 -19.24
N TRP A 285 14.46 -0.74 -19.70
CA TRP A 285 14.81 -1.88 -18.85
C TRP A 285 16.29 -1.85 -18.45
N ASP A 286 17.19 -1.39 -19.35
CA ASP A 286 18.60 -1.21 -19.04
C ASP A 286 18.80 -0.13 -17.96
N GLN A 287 18.03 0.96 -18.01
CA GLN A 287 18.04 1.99 -16.96
C GLN A 287 17.57 1.44 -15.60
N CYS A 288 16.50 0.64 -15.58
CA CYS A 288 16.01 -0.01 -14.38
C CYS A 288 17.05 -0.98 -13.80
N TRP A 289 17.65 -1.82 -14.64
CA TRP A 289 18.70 -2.73 -14.25
C TRP A 289 19.91 -1.98 -13.67
N GLN A 290 20.39 -0.93 -14.34
CA GLN A 290 21.54 -0.15 -13.87
C GLN A 290 21.26 0.51 -12.52
N ALA A 291 20.06 1.08 -12.33
CA ALA A 291 19.66 1.65 -11.04
C ALA A 291 19.67 0.60 -9.92
N CYS A 292 19.24 -0.63 -10.20
CA CYS A 292 19.36 -1.73 -9.24
C CYS A 292 20.80 -2.10 -8.94
N VAL A 293 21.67 -2.19 -9.96
CA VAL A 293 23.11 -2.44 -9.78
C VAL A 293 23.73 -1.36 -8.88
N ASP A 294 23.43 -0.10 -9.14
CA ASP A 294 23.94 1.03 -8.35
C ASP A 294 23.47 0.94 -6.89
N PHE A 295 22.18 0.66 -6.66
CA PHE A 295 21.62 0.48 -5.33
C PHE A 295 22.30 -0.67 -4.56
N PHE A 296 22.43 -1.85 -5.16
CA PHE A 296 23.03 -3.01 -4.50
C PHE A 296 24.53 -2.89 -4.32
N THR A 297 25.22 -2.15 -5.19
CA THR A 297 26.64 -1.79 -5.01
C THR A 297 26.82 -0.89 -3.79
N GLU A 298 25.99 0.12 -3.65
CA GLU A 298 26.02 1.02 -2.49
C GLU A 298 25.62 0.26 -1.21
N LEU A 299 24.61 -0.59 -1.27
CA LEU A 299 24.21 -1.46 -0.16
C LEU A 299 25.36 -2.37 0.30
N GLN A 300 26.08 -2.99 -0.64
CA GLN A 300 27.24 -3.82 -0.31
C GLN A 300 28.37 -3.01 0.34
N SER A 301 28.58 -1.79 -0.12
CA SER A 301 29.61 -0.89 0.40
C SER A 301 29.30 -0.33 1.78
N LYS A 302 28.06 0.06 2.03
CA LYS A 302 27.61 0.77 3.25
C LYS A 302 27.03 -0.16 4.30
N GLY A 303 26.42 -1.29 3.89
CA GLY A 303 25.69 -2.17 4.78
C GLY A 303 24.42 -1.54 5.31
N TYR A 304 24.08 -1.80 6.55
CA TYR A 304 22.92 -1.41 7.34
C TYR A 304 21.64 -2.15 6.96
N TYR A 305 21.14 -1.98 5.72
CA TYR A 305 19.89 -2.62 5.31
C TYR A 305 20.09 -4.12 5.04
N GLU A 306 19.21 -4.93 5.59
CA GLU A 306 19.23 -6.38 5.46
C GLU A 306 17.81 -6.97 5.51
N LEU A 307 17.60 -8.11 4.84
CA LEU A 307 16.36 -8.86 4.99
C LEU A 307 16.26 -9.38 6.42
N THR A 308 15.13 -9.15 7.05
CA THR A 308 14.85 -9.64 8.41
C THR A 308 14.87 -11.17 8.43
N GLN A 309 15.82 -11.76 9.14
CA GLN A 309 16.02 -13.20 9.22
C GLN A 309 15.27 -13.80 10.41
N ALA A 310 14.84 -15.06 10.25
CA ALA A 310 14.28 -15.83 11.34
C ALA A 310 15.39 -16.17 12.37
N THR A 311 15.06 -16.04 13.65
CA THR A 311 15.96 -16.44 14.75
C THR A 311 15.97 -17.95 14.95
N GLU A 312 14.95 -18.65 14.46
CA GLU A 312 14.78 -20.09 14.53
C GLU A 312 14.23 -20.62 13.20
N ALA A 313 14.78 -21.72 12.73
CA ALA A 313 14.30 -22.40 11.51
C ALA A 313 13.01 -23.19 11.77
N THR A 314 11.97 -22.50 12.24
CA THR A 314 10.63 -23.05 12.50
C THR A 314 9.58 -22.25 11.77
N ALA A 315 8.40 -22.82 11.53
CA ALA A 315 7.28 -22.12 10.90
C ALA A 315 6.95 -20.81 11.66
N GLN A 316 6.98 -20.83 13.00
CA GLN A 316 6.74 -19.64 13.81
C GLN A 316 7.90 -18.64 13.72
N GLY A 317 9.16 -19.09 13.68
CA GLY A 317 10.33 -18.22 13.49
C GLY A 317 10.26 -17.48 12.14
N TYR A 318 9.91 -18.17 11.08
CA TYR A 318 9.73 -17.58 9.75
C TYR A 318 8.54 -16.60 9.69
N ARG A 319 7.42 -16.92 10.33
CA ARG A 319 6.28 -16.00 10.47
C ARG A 319 6.68 -14.72 11.21
N ASN A 320 7.41 -14.86 12.31
CA ASN A 320 7.88 -13.71 13.10
C ASN A 320 8.83 -12.83 12.29
N ALA A 321 9.74 -13.42 11.50
CA ALA A 321 10.65 -12.67 10.63
C ALA A 321 9.88 -11.85 9.58
N TYR A 322 8.90 -12.49 8.91
CA TYR A 322 8.06 -11.81 7.94
C TYR A 322 7.23 -10.69 8.59
N ASN A 323 6.60 -10.94 9.73
CA ASN A 323 5.84 -9.93 10.45
C ASN A 323 6.73 -8.73 10.85
N LYS A 324 7.93 -9.00 11.37
CA LYS A 324 8.88 -7.94 11.71
C LYS A 324 9.24 -7.09 10.48
N ALA A 325 9.41 -7.70 9.32
CA ALA A 325 9.84 -7.01 8.10
C ALA A 325 8.87 -5.90 7.65
N TYR A 326 7.55 -6.12 7.77
CA TYR A 326 6.56 -5.14 7.31
C TYR A 326 5.90 -4.34 8.45
N PHE A 327 5.83 -4.89 9.66
CA PHE A 327 5.01 -4.35 10.74
C PHE A 327 5.81 -3.61 11.82
N THR A 328 6.97 -4.15 12.20
CA THR A 328 7.78 -3.54 13.26
C THR A 328 8.37 -2.22 12.78
N ARG A 329 8.22 -1.21 13.61
CA ARG A 329 8.67 0.14 13.32
C ARG A 329 10.13 0.34 13.72
N GLU A 330 10.45 0.06 14.97
CA GLU A 330 11.75 0.35 15.58
C GLU A 330 12.83 -0.64 15.12
N ASN A 331 14.01 -0.13 14.76
CA ASN A 331 15.18 -0.92 14.34
C ASN A 331 14.88 -1.92 13.21
N ASN A 332 14.01 -1.53 12.28
CA ASN A 332 13.68 -2.35 11.12
C ASN A 332 14.59 -1.99 9.95
N LYS A 333 15.62 -2.81 9.77
CA LYS A 333 16.61 -2.62 8.70
C LYS A 333 16.14 -3.07 7.32
N GLU A 334 14.91 -3.55 7.18
CA GLU A 334 14.36 -3.91 5.88
C GLU A 334 13.60 -2.74 5.23
N LEU A 335 13.11 -1.78 6.02
CA LEU A 335 12.35 -0.64 5.53
C LEU A 335 13.24 0.43 4.93
N LEU A 336 13.06 0.71 3.64
CA LEU A 336 13.71 1.83 2.94
C LEU A 336 12.85 3.10 3.02
N ILE A 337 11.53 2.95 2.82
CA ILE A 337 10.54 4.02 2.94
C ILE A 337 9.37 3.49 3.75
N SER A 338 9.13 4.11 4.90
CA SER A 338 7.91 3.89 5.68
C SER A 338 7.20 5.21 5.88
N THR A 339 5.88 5.19 5.74
CA THR A 339 5.05 6.38 5.95
C THR A 339 4.21 6.24 7.20
N HIS A 340 3.93 7.37 7.82
CA HIS A 340 3.24 7.46 9.09
C HIS A 340 2.15 8.51 8.98
N ILE A 341 1.08 8.34 9.74
CA ILE A 341 0.09 9.39 9.88
C ILE A 341 0.21 10.05 11.25
N SER A 342 0.13 11.36 11.27
CA SER A 342 0.31 12.19 12.47
C SER A 342 -0.84 12.08 13.47
N ARG A 343 -1.95 11.43 13.12
CA ARG A 343 -3.19 11.45 13.88
C ARG A 343 -3.50 10.18 14.67
N PHE A 344 -2.60 9.22 14.77
CA PHE A 344 -2.76 8.07 15.65
C PHE A 344 -2.56 8.45 17.13
N GLY A 345 -3.28 9.46 17.57
CA GLY A 345 -3.28 9.78 18.98
C GLY A 345 -4.30 9.02 19.81
N LYS A 346 -5.38 8.57 19.24
CA LYS A 346 -6.41 7.75 19.89
C LYS A 346 -7.36 7.20 18.84
N PHE A 347 -7.41 5.89 18.69
CA PHE A 347 -8.56 5.24 18.11
C PHE A 347 -9.78 5.55 18.98
N ASN A 348 -10.67 6.39 18.49
CA ASN A 348 -12.01 6.48 19.04
C ASN A 348 -12.89 5.42 18.36
N SER A 349 -14.12 5.28 18.78
CA SER A 349 -15.06 4.29 18.22
C SER A 349 -15.33 4.41 16.70
N TRP A 350 -14.92 5.51 16.08
CA TRP A 350 -15.02 5.72 14.64
C TRP A 350 -13.74 5.33 13.90
N ASP A 351 -12.59 5.43 14.52
CA ASP A 351 -11.32 4.95 13.98
C ASP A 351 -11.26 3.41 14.00
N GLU A 352 -12.11 2.76 14.77
CA GLU A 352 -12.33 1.30 14.76
C GLU A 352 -12.93 0.80 13.44
N TRP A 353 -13.38 1.67 12.54
CA TRP A 353 -13.85 1.33 11.21
C TRP A 353 -12.79 0.72 10.29
N GLN A 354 -11.53 0.89 10.58
CA GLN A 354 -10.44 0.14 9.93
C GLN A 354 -10.69 -1.38 10.02
N TYR A 355 -11.35 -1.81 11.07
CA TYR A 355 -11.73 -3.20 11.31
C TYR A 355 -12.92 -3.67 10.51
N ILE A 356 -13.74 -2.78 10.01
CA ILE A 356 -14.86 -3.15 9.13
C ILE A 356 -14.37 -3.85 7.88
N PHE A 357 -13.17 -3.50 7.41
CA PHE A 357 -12.55 -4.21 6.31
C PHE A 357 -11.99 -5.56 6.71
N VAL A 358 -11.68 -5.77 7.98
CA VAL A 358 -10.88 -6.89 8.45
C VAL A 358 -11.64 -7.82 9.37
N LYS A 359 -12.49 -7.29 10.24
CA LYS A 359 -13.13 -8.09 11.29
C LYS A 359 -14.63 -7.79 11.41
N GLY A 360 -15.40 -8.82 11.43
CA GLY A 360 -16.78 -8.76 11.79
C GLY A 360 -17.03 -9.18 13.21
N ASP A 361 -16.98 -8.30 14.20
CA ASP A 361 -17.06 -8.74 15.57
C ASP A 361 -18.32 -8.36 16.35
N ASN A 362 -19.30 -7.73 15.79
CA ASN A 362 -20.46 -7.29 16.58
C ASN A 362 -21.82 -7.68 16.03
N GLY A 363 -21.90 -8.75 15.22
CA GLY A 363 -23.21 -9.20 14.67
C GLY A 363 -23.85 -8.23 13.71
N THR A 364 -23.14 -7.21 13.27
CA THR A 364 -23.62 -6.28 12.24
C THR A 364 -23.15 -6.71 10.85
N VAL A 365 -24.03 -6.58 9.90
CA VAL A 365 -23.93 -7.05 8.49
C VAL A 365 -22.79 -6.43 7.69
N TYR A 366 -22.02 -5.51 8.25
CA TYR A 366 -21.11 -4.62 7.53
C TYR A 366 -19.62 -4.97 7.67
N THR A 367 -19.29 -6.15 8.12
CA THR A 367 -17.97 -6.48 8.61
C THR A 367 -17.32 -7.56 7.75
N GLY A 368 -16.01 -7.43 7.48
CA GLY A 368 -15.28 -8.34 6.60
C GLY A 368 -15.23 -7.90 5.14
N GLY A 369 -15.20 -6.58 4.90
CA GLY A 369 -15.19 -6.02 3.54
C GLY A 369 -13.98 -6.41 2.70
N LEU A 370 -12.82 -6.63 3.33
CA LEU A 370 -11.57 -7.02 2.67
C LEU A 370 -11.29 -8.49 2.96
N THR A 371 -11.47 -9.35 1.98
CA THR A 371 -11.21 -10.79 2.12
C THR A 371 -10.31 -11.31 1.00
N PRO A 372 -9.31 -12.18 1.31
CA PRO A 372 -8.49 -12.81 0.29
C PRO A 372 -9.31 -13.76 -0.58
N THR A 373 -8.88 -13.96 -1.82
CA THR A 373 -9.48 -14.92 -2.75
C THR A 373 -8.85 -16.31 -2.63
N LEU A 374 -9.52 -17.32 -3.15
CA LEU A 374 -8.94 -18.66 -3.28
C LEU A 374 -7.70 -18.64 -4.18
N GLU A 375 -7.73 -17.85 -5.25
CA GLU A 375 -6.60 -17.65 -6.16
C GLU A 375 -5.37 -17.14 -5.43
N PHE A 376 -5.54 -16.20 -4.52
CA PHE A 376 -4.41 -15.70 -3.73
C PHE A 376 -3.90 -16.75 -2.74
N MET A 377 -4.78 -17.51 -2.09
CA MET A 377 -4.38 -18.60 -1.22
C MET A 377 -3.56 -19.67 -1.99
N GLU A 378 -3.93 -19.97 -3.23
CA GLU A 378 -3.22 -20.94 -4.07
C GLU A 378 -1.85 -20.45 -4.55
N MET A 379 -1.61 -19.13 -4.62
CA MET A 379 -0.29 -18.57 -4.95
C MET A 379 0.79 -18.94 -3.93
N PHE A 380 0.42 -19.12 -2.66
CA PHE A 380 1.38 -19.52 -1.62
C PHE A 380 1.71 -21.00 -1.77
N PRO A 381 3.00 -21.36 -1.86
CA PRO A 381 3.43 -22.75 -1.98
C PRO A 381 3.22 -23.54 -0.68
N ILE A 382 3.48 -24.85 -0.71
CA ILE A 382 3.67 -25.65 0.52
C ILE A 382 5.00 -25.26 1.18
N SER A 383 5.20 -25.66 2.43
CA SER A 383 6.30 -25.17 3.29
C SER A 383 7.71 -25.51 2.77
N ASN A 384 7.86 -26.48 1.88
CA ASN A 384 9.13 -26.79 1.21
C ASN A 384 9.37 -25.95 -0.06
N GLY A 385 8.38 -25.18 -0.51
CA GLY A 385 8.45 -24.32 -1.68
C GLY A 385 7.82 -24.87 -2.96
N GLU A 386 7.32 -26.11 -2.94
CA GLU A 386 6.59 -26.69 -4.08
C GLU A 386 5.19 -26.08 -4.25
N PRO A 387 4.65 -26.03 -5.48
CA PRO A 387 3.34 -25.49 -5.75
C PRO A 387 2.23 -26.20 -4.97
N PHE A 388 1.29 -25.43 -4.46
CA PHE A 388 0.09 -25.97 -3.83
C PHE A 388 -1.01 -26.25 -4.86
N ARG A 389 -1.80 -27.29 -4.60
CA ARG A 389 -3.04 -27.60 -5.33
C ARG A 389 -4.12 -27.99 -4.33
N LEU A 390 -5.29 -27.36 -4.41
CA LEU A 390 -6.42 -27.67 -3.54
C LEU A 390 -6.90 -29.11 -3.78
N ASN A 391 -7.07 -29.84 -2.68
CA ASN A 391 -7.71 -31.14 -2.65
C ASN A 391 -8.85 -31.11 -1.62
N ALA A 392 -10.07 -31.41 -2.05
CA ALA A 392 -11.27 -31.30 -1.21
C ALA A 392 -11.23 -32.15 0.08
N ALA A 393 -10.49 -33.25 0.07
CA ALA A 393 -10.40 -34.19 1.21
C ALA A 393 -9.21 -33.92 2.14
N THR A 394 -8.30 -33.03 1.76
CA THR A 394 -7.07 -32.77 2.53
C THR A 394 -7.10 -31.37 3.10
N ASN A 395 -6.74 -31.21 4.39
CA ASN A 395 -6.63 -29.88 4.99
C ASN A 395 -5.58 -29.06 4.22
N PRO A 396 -5.97 -27.91 3.63
CA PRO A 396 -5.06 -27.09 2.83
C PRO A 396 -4.06 -26.28 3.67
N PHE A 397 -4.15 -26.32 5.01
CA PHE A 397 -3.40 -25.44 5.90
C PHE A 397 -2.55 -26.19 6.93
N TYR A 398 -2.98 -27.39 7.38
CA TYR A 398 -2.35 -28.10 8.51
C TYR A 398 -2.23 -29.60 8.25
N THR A 399 -1.19 -30.23 8.77
CA THR A 399 -1.01 -31.68 8.72
C THR A 399 -2.02 -32.37 9.66
N ASP A 400 -2.77 -33.36 9.14
CA ASP A 400 -3.70 -34.17 9.93
C ASP A 400 -4.67 -33.36 10.79
N ASN A 401 -5.05 -32.17 10.33
CA ASN A 401 -5.87 -31.20 11.07
C ASN A 401 -5.28 -30.77 12.44
N ASP A 402 -3.97 -30.94 12.63
CA ASP A 402 -3.24 -30.43 13.79
C ASP A 402 -2.82 -28.97 13.51
N TYR A 403 -3.48 -28.03 14.15
CA TYR A 403 -3.27 -26.59 13.99
C TYR A 403 -1.88 -26.09 14.45
N ASN A 404 -1.09 -26.95 15.08
CA ASN A 404 0.31 -26.67 15.41
C ASN A 404 1.28 -27.11 14.31
N ARG A 405 0.79 -27.76 13.25
CA ARG A 405 1.60 -28.32 12.15
C ARG A 405 1.22 -27.69 10.81
N PRO A 406 1.58 -26.41 10.60
CA PRO A 406 1.29 -25.73 9.34
C PRO A 406 2.03 -26.38 8.16
N THR A 407 1.38 -26.43 7.01
CA THR A 407 1.89 -27.11 5.81
C THR A 407 2.25 -26.14 4.68
N ARG A 408 1.94 -24.86 4.84
CA ARG A 408 2.10 -23.86 3.80
C ARG A 408 3.24 -22.88 4.09
N ASP A 409 3.58 -22.09 3.08
CA ASP A 409 4.43 -20.91 3.19
C ASP A 409 4.06 -20.11 4.45
N PRO A 410 5.00 -19.82 5.34
CA PRO A 410 4.74 -19.06 6.56
C PRO A 410 4.06 -17.70 6.34
N ARG A 411 4.30 -17.04 5.21
CA ARG A 411 3.69 -15.76 4.85
C ARG A 411 2.17 -15.85 4.67
N LEU A 412 1.64 -17.01 4.24
CA LEU A 412 0.19 -17.22 4.14
C LEU A 412 -0.49 -16.94 5.49
N TYR A 413 0.04 -17.51 6.57
CA TYR A 413 -0.56 -17.37 7.91
C TYR A 413 -0.36 -15.99 8.55
N GLU A 414 0.50 -15.17 7.99
CA GLU A 414 0.67 -13.76 8.40
C GLU A 414 -0.13 -12.79 7.51
N THR A 415 -0.55 -13.25 6.33
CA THR A 415 -1.32 -12.44 5.37
C THR A 415 -2.81 -12.72 5.47
N MET A 416 -3.18 -13.99 5.63
CA MET A 416 -4.57 -14.46 5.63
C MET A 416 -4.95 -15.08 6.97
N LEU A 417 -6.15 -14.75 7.44
CA LEU A 417 -6.82 -15.52 8.46
C LEU A 417 -7.42 -16.76 7.79
N VAL A 418 -6.94 -17.94 8.19
CA VAL A 418 -7.44 -19.22 7.70
C VAL A 418 -8.05 -20.03 8.84
N ASN A 419 -8.91 -20.99 8.50
CA ASN A 419 -9.58 -21.83 9.50
C ASN A 419 -8.56 -22.45 10.47
N GLY A 420 -8.75 -22.24 11.77
CA GLY A 420 -7.88 -22.73 12.83
C GLY A 420 -6.72 -21.81 13.23
N THR A 421 -6.48 -20.70 12.53
CA THR A 421 -5.48 -19.70 12.95
C THR A 421 -5.91 -19.05 14.27
N GLN A 422 -4.96 -18.89 15.20
CA GLN A 422 -5.23 -18.12 16.43
C GLN A 422 -5.58 -16.67 16.08
N PHE A 423 -6.73 -16.19 16.53
CA PHE A 423 -7.23 -14.85 16.29
C PHE A 423 -7.87 -14.28 17.56
N GLY A 424 -7.19 -13.34 18.18
CA GLY A 424 -7.61 -12.84 19.49
C GLY A 424 -7.60 -13.96 20.54
N ASP A 425 -8.75 -14.24 21.12
CA ASP A 425 -8.94 -15.18 22.23
C ASP A 425 -9.23 -16.63 21.80
N HIS A 426 -9.36 -16.91 20.50
CA HIS A 426 -9.74 -18.23 20.00
C HIS A 426 -9.08 -18.61 18.66
N ALA A 427 -9.19 -19.87 18.29
CA ALA A 427 -8.86 -20.32 16.93
C ALA A 427 -10.01 -19.99 15.97
N ALA A 428 -9.72 -19.35 14.85
CA ALA A 428 -10.72 -18.93 13.87
C ALA A 428 -11.56 -20.11 13.36
N GLU A 429 -12.87 -19.97 13.45
CA GLU A 429 -13.87 -20.95 13.04
C GLU A 429 -14.56 -20.51 11.74
N LEU A 430 -13.88 -20.74 10.61
CA LEU A 430 -14.32 -20.26 9.30
C LEU A 430 -15.20 -21.26 8.53
N TRP A 431 -15.50 -22.42 9.12
CA TRP A 431 -16.47 -23.35 8.53
C TRP A 431 -17.88 -22.76 8.59
N ILE A 432 -18.74 -23.18 7.67
CA ILE A 432 -20.13 -22.76 7.62
C ILE A 432 -20.80 -23.06 8.96
N GLY A 433 -21.32 -22.00 9.60
CA GLY A 433 -21.91 -22.08 10.94
C GLY A 433 -20.92 -22.04 12.11
N GLY A 434 -19.62 -21.90 11.86
CA GLY A 434 -18.62 -21.63 12.90
C GLY A 434 -18.77 -20.25 13.52
N ARG A 435 -18.09 -19.99 14.65
CA ARG A 435 -18.18 -18.73 15.40
C ARG A 435 -17.92 -17.49 14.52
N ASP A 436 -16.92 -17.56 13.66
CA ASP A 436 -16.51 -16.45 12.81
C ASP A 436 -17.27 -16.43 11.47
N ASN A 437 -18.06 -17.45 11.17
CA ASN A 437 -18.85 -17.58 9.95
C ASN A 437 -20.32 -17.92 10.23
N ILE A 438 -20.86 -17.39 11.32
CA ILE A 438 -22.18 -17.77 11.87
C ILE A 438 -23.34 -17.25 11.01
N ASN A 439 -23.14 -16.13 10.33
CA ASN A 439 -24.24 -15.40 9.66
C ASN A 439 -24.33 -15.68 8.17
N ASP A 440 -23.51 -16.59 7.64
CA ASP A 440 -23.58 -16.90 6.25
C ASP A 440 -23.26 -18.33 5.89
N THR A 441 -24.31 -19.00 5.59
CA THR A 441 -24.25 -20.40 5.22
C THR A 441 -24.14 -20.60 3.72
N GLU A 442 -24.65 -19.69 2.89
CA GLU A 442 -24.76 -19.96 1.45
C GLU A 442 -24.71 -18.70 0.59
N LYS A 443 -24.80 -17.55 1.21
CA LYS A 443 -24.75 -16.26 0.53
C LYS A 443 -23.34 -15.72 0.67
N GLU A 444 -22.70 -15.33 -0.38
CA GLU A 444 -21.38 -14.71 -0.41
C GLU A 444 -21.38 -13.32 0.26
N THR A 445 -22.08 -13.20 1.38
CA THR A 445 -22.25 -11.97 2.15
C THR A 445 -21.93 -12.26 3.61
N GLY A 446 -21.13 -11.48 4.24
CA GLY A 446 -20.78 -11.65 5.65
C GLY A 446 -19.28 -11.54 5.93
N LYS A 447 -18.90 -11.84 7.16
CA LYS A 447 -17.58 -11.55 7.71
C LYS A 447 -16.39 -12.12 6.93
N TYR A 448 -16.56 -13.30 6.38
CA TYR A 448 -15.50 -14.05 5.69
C TYR A 448 -16.10 -14.73 4.46
N ALA A 449 -16.80 -13.95 3.67
CA ALA A 449 -17.55 -14.43 2.55
C ALA A 449 -16.75 -15.20 1.48
N THR A 450 -15.42 -15.08 1.49
CA THR A 450 -14.52 -15.92 0.68
C THR A 450 -14.00 -17.16 1.42
N GLY A 451 -14.40 -17.38 2.68
CA GLY A 451 -13.83 -18.45 3.53
C GLY A 451 -12.46 -18.09 4.14
N PHE A 452 -12.02 -16.86 3.93
CA PHE A 452 -10.76 -16.32 4.45
C PHE A 452 -10.98 -14.95 5.08
N GLY A 453 -10.07 -14.53 5.97
CA GLY A 453 -10.01 -13.17 6.49
C GLY A 453 -8.69 -12.48 6.20
N CYS A 454 -8.67 -11.17 6.32
CA CYS A 454 -7.42 -10.41 6.33
C CYS A 454 -6.75 -10.55 7.70
N TYR A 455 -5.44 -10.80 7.70
CA TYR A 455 -4.66 -10.95 8.93
C TYR A 455 -3.49 -9.97 9.00
N LYS A 456 -2.86 -9.66 7.85
CA LYS A 456 -1.74 -8.73 7.76
C LYS A 456 -2.12 -7.35 8.30
N PHE A 457 -1.27 -6.74 9.10
CA PHE A 457 -1.47 -5.52 9.88
C PHE A 457 -2.47 -5.62 11.05
N TYR A 458 -3.39 -6.61 11.06
CA TYR A 458 -4.51 -6.69 11.99
C TYR A 458 -4.50 -7.97 12.83
N LYS A 459 -3.36 -8.60 12.93
CA LYS A 459 -3.08 -9.90 13.53
C LYS A 459 -3.67 -10.12 14.93
N GLU A 460 -3.67 -9.11 15.75
CA GLU A 460 -4.03 -9.26 17.16
C GLU A 460 -5.48 -8.79 17.45
N GLY A 461 -6.23 -8.40 16.43
CA GLY A 461 -7.58 -7.88 16.58
C GLY A 461 -7.64 -6.43 17.07
N VAL A 462 -8.87 -5.91 17.22
CA VAL A 462 -9.21 -4.51 17.42
C VAL A 462 -8.50 -3.86 18.60
N ASN A 463 -8.47 -4.53 19.75
CA ASN A 463 -8.01 -3.91 20.98
C ASN A 463 -6.48 -3.81 21.10
N SER A 464 -5.75 -4.58 20.30
CA SER A 464 -4.29 -4.62 20.38
C SER A 464 -3.61 -3.54 19.55
N LEU A 465 -4.31 -2.96 18.58
CA LEU A 465 -3.83 -1.83 17.80
C LEU A 465 -4.20 -0.48 18.41
N LYS A 466 -5.08 -0.49 19.42
CA LYS A 466 -5.45 0.70 20.16
C LYS A 466 -4.21 1.33 20.77
N ASP A 467 -4.01 2.61 20.51
CA ASP A 467 -2.86 3.39 20.96
C ASP A 467 -1.49 2.97 20.36
N LYS A 468 -1.47 2.12 19.33
CA LYS A 468 -0.24 1.80 18.59
C LYS A 468 -0.11 2.64 17.32
N TYR A 469 1.13 3.01 17.01
CA TYR A 469 1.46 3.66 15.74
C TYR A 469 1.69 2.57 14.69
N LEU A 470 0.84 2.57 13.65
CA LEU A 470 1.06 1.73 12.49
C LEU A 470 1.90 2.50 11.45
N GLN A 471 2.84 1.80 10.86
CA GLN A 471 3.55 2.29 9.69
C GLN A 471 3.02 1.64 8.41
N TRP A 472 3.21 2.31 7.29
CA TRP A 472 2.99 1.76 5.97
C TRP A 472 4.34 1.50 5.29
N PRO A 473 4.67 0.24 4.92
CA PRO A 473 5.91 -0.09 4.22
C PRO A 473 5.76 0.28 2.74
N TYR A 474 6.06 1.52 2.38
CA TYR A 474 5.95 2.01 1.00
C TYR A 474 7.01 1.37 0.08
N LEU A 475 8.21 1.12 0.61
CA LEU A 475 9.28 0.41 -0.06
C LEU A 475 10.16 -0.31 0.96
N ARG A 476 10.42 -1.59 0.75
CA ARG A 476 11.32 -2.39 1.60
C ARG A 476 12.28 -3.25 0.77
N LEU A 477 13.35 -3.69 1.40
CA LEU A 477 14.47 -4.37 0.72
C LEU A 477 14.04 -5.64 -0.03
N ALA A 478 13.03 -6.37 0.47
CA ALA A 478 12.49 -7.52 -0.26
C ALA A 478 11.93 -7.12 -1.63
N GLU A 479 11.22 -5.97 -1.73
CA GLU A 479 10.76 -5.46 -3.03
C GLU A 479 11.94 -5.13 -3.94
N MET A 480 13.05 -4.59 -3.40
CA MET A 480 14.25 -4.28 -4.19
C MET A 480 14.86 -5.52 -4.85
N TYR A 481 14.93 -6.66 -4.13
CA TYR A 481 15.39 -7.92 -4.72
C TYR A 481 14.46 -8.38 -5.85
N LEU A 482 13.14 -8.23 -5.68
CA LEU A 482 12.16 -8.64 -6.69
C LEU A 482 12.13 -7.67 -7.89
N ILE A 483 12.38 -6.37 -7.70
CA ILE A 483 12.61 -5.41 -8.79
C ILE A 483 13.86 -5.79 -9.57
N TYR A 484 14.94 -6.12 -8.87
CA TYR A 484 16.20 -6.49 -9.51
C TYR A 484 16.08 -7.81 -10.29
N ALA A 485 15.34 -8.80 -9.76
CA ALA A 485 15.06 -10.04 -10.48
C ALA A 485 14.37 -9.77 -11.82
N GLU A 486 13.34 -8.93 -11.81
CA GLU A 486 12.61 -8.57 -13.02
C GLU A 486 13.48 -7.77 -14.00
N ALA A 487 14.29 -6.84 -13.51
CA ALA A 487 15.21 -6.06 -14.33
C ALA A 487 16.31 -6.92 -14.98
N LEU A 488 16.88 -7.89 -14.26
CA LEU A 488 17.82 -8.88 -14.80
C LEU A 488 17.18 -9.70 -15.92
N LEU A 489 15.97 -10.19 -15.69
CA LEU A 489 15.22 -10.96 -16.69
C LEU A 489 14.94 -10.14 -17.94
N LYS A 490 14.41 -8.94 -17.79
CA LYS A 490 13.90 -8.13 -18.92
C LYS A 490 15.00 -7.38 -19.66
N SER A 491 16.07 -6.94 -18.97
CA SER A 491 17.18 -6.20 -19.58
C SER A 491 18.28 -7.11 -20.12
N LYS A 492 18.63 -8.18 -19.36
CA LYS A 492 19.80 -9.01 -19.67
C LYS A 492 19.45 -10.44 -20.09
N ASN A 493 18.18 -10.81 -20.04
CA ASN A 493 17.74 -12.20 -20.20
C ASN A 493 18.54 -13.15 -19.27
N ASP A 494 18.90 -12.65 -18.10
CA ASP A 494 19.63 -13.39 -17.07
C ASP A 494 18.65 -14.09 -16.13
N LEU A 495 18.17 -15.27 -16.57
CA LEU A 495 17.21 -16.06 -15.81
C LEU A 495 17.82 -16.56 -14.51
N THR A 496 19.09 -16.97 -14.53
CA THR A 496 19.80 -17.47 -13.33
C THR A 496 19.93 -16.38 -12.28
N GLY A 497 20.44 -15.21 -12.68
CA GLY A 497 20.57 -14.07 -11.77
C GLY A 497 19.21 -13.62 -11.21
N ALA A 498 18.15 -13.66 -12.04
CA ALA A 498 16.79 -13.34 -11.59
C ALA A 498 16.29 -14.35 -10.53
N ILE A 499 16.47 -15.66 -10.76
CA ILE A 499 16.12 -16.71 -9.79
C ILE A 499 16.87 -16.53 -8.47
N GLU A 500 18.17 -16.20 -8.52
CA GLU A 500 18.97 -15.94 -7.33
C GLU A 500 18.41 -14.80 -6.46
N GLN A 501 17.93 -13.72 -7.08
CA GLN A 501 17.33 -12.62 -6.31
C GLN A 501 16.00 -13.06 -5.65
N VAL A 502 15.15 -13.77 -6.36
CA VAL A 502 13.91 -14.33 -5.82
C VAL A 502 14.21 -15.28 -4.65
N ASN A 503 15.23 -16.13 -4.79
CA ASN A 503 15.62 -17.10 -3.77
C ASN A 503 16.07 -16.46 -2.47
N LYS A 504 16.65 -15.27 -2.48
CA LYS A 504 16.99 -14.52 -1.25
C LYS A 504 15.72 -14.21 -0.42
N VAL A 505 14.64 -13.80 -1.09
CA VAL A 505 13.35 -13.52 -0.44
C VAL A 505 12.71 -14.83 0.06
N ARG A 506 12.74 -15.88 -0.74
CA ARG A 506 12.21 -17.21 -0.40
C ARG A 506 12.92 -17.85 0.78
N ALA A 507 14.25 -17.79 0.79
CA ALA A 507 15.09 -18.36 1.85
C ALA A 507 14.81 -17.77 3.24
N ARG A 508 14.47 -16.47 3.30
CA ARG A 508 14.09 -15.79 4.56
C ARG A 508 12.94 -16.47 5.30
N VAL A 509 12.02 -17.12 4.58
CA VAL A 509 10.86 -17.85 5.12
C VAL A 509 11.00 -19.37 4.99
N GLY A 510 12.21 -19.87 4.72
CA GLY A 510 12.52 -21.31 4.69
C GLY A 510 12.05 -22.04 3.46
N LEU A 511 11.65 -21.34 2.38
CA LEU A 511 11.25 -21.98 1.12
C LEU A 511 12.47 -22.41 0.30
N GLY A 512 12.34 -23.54 -0.39
CA GLY A 512 13.36 -24.05 -1.30
C GLY A 512 13.57 -23.17 -2.54
N ASP A 513 14.63 -23.51 -3.30
CA ASP A 513 14.98 -22.86 -4.56
C ASP A 513 13.78 -22.85 -5.53
N LEU A 514 13.54 -21.68 -6.16
CA LEU A 514 12.38 -21.48 -7.01
C LEU A 514 12.34 -22.45 -8.19
N ALA A 515 13.45 -22.63 -8.89
CA ALA A 515 13.52 -23.49 -10.08
C ALA A 515 13.43 -24.98 -9.68
N ALA A 516 14.13 -25.37 -8.62
CA ALA A 516 14.10 -26.76 -8.13
C ALA A 516 12.70 -27.17 -7.62
N CYS A 517 11.95 -26.24 -7.03
CA CYS A 517 10.58 -26.50 -6.57
C CYS A 517 9.53 -26.46 -7.69
N ASN A 518 9.87 -25.99 -8.89
CA ASN A 518 8.99 -25.88 -10.05
C ASN A 518 9.59 -26.52 -11.31
N PRO A 519 9.97 -27.82 -11.27
CA PRO A 519 10.71 -28.46 -12.38
C PRO A 519 9.92 -28.46 -13.70
N ASP A 520 8.59 -28.52 -13.62
CA ASP A 520 7.71 -28.60 -14.79
C ASP A 520 7.59 -27.25 -15.53
N LYS A 521 8.05 -26.15 -14.95
CA LYS A 521 7.92 -24.79 -15.51
C LYS A 521 9.13 -24.34 -16.32
N ASN A 522 10.23 -25.10 -16.32
CA ASN A 522 11.45 -24.78 -17.06
C ASN A 522 12.01 -23.35 -16.81
N LEU A 523 11.94 -22.88 -15.57
CA LEU A 523 12.22 -21.47 -15.22
C LEU A 523 13.64 -20.99 -15.57
N THR A 524 14.58 -21.90 -15.81
CA THR A 524 15.95 -21.58 -16.23
C THR A 524 16.08 -21.33 -17.74
N THR A 525 15.03 -21.60 -18.52
CA THR A 525 15.04 -21.49 -19.98
C THR A 525 13.82 -20.79 -20.56
N ASP A 526 12.74 -20.66 -19.77
CA ASP A 526 11.49 -20.00 -20.15
C ASP A 526 11.36 -18.67 -19.40
N ALA A 527 11.62 -17.57 -20.11
CA ALA A 527 11.60 -16.23 -19.56
C ALA A 527 10.18 -15.75 -19.15
N ASP A 528 9.15 -16.18 -19.91
CA ASP A 528 7.77 -15.81 -19.63
C ASP A 528 7.25 -16.56 -18.40
N ALA A 529 7.54 -17.85 -18.29
CA ALA A 529 7.24 -18.65 -17.11
C ALA A 529 7.94 -18.09 -15.86
N LEU A 530 9.19 -17.67 -15.98
CA LEU A 530 9.93 -17.04 -14.87
C LEU A 530 9.33 -15.70 -14.48
N LEU A 531 8.90 -14.88 -15.42
CA LEU A 531 8.21 -13.62 -15.13
C LEU A 531 6.93 -13.86 -14.31
N GLU A 532 6.11 -14.84 -14.70
CA GLU A 532 4.90 -15.19 -13.94
C GLU A 532 5.23 -15.60 -12.49
N GLU A 533 6.31 -16.34 -12.29
CA GLU A 533 6.76 -16.73 -10.95
C GLU A 533 7.32 -15.55 -10.15
N ILE A 534 8.02 -14.60 -10.76
CA ILE A 534 8.45 -13.35 -10.11
C ILE A 534 7.21 -12.56 -9.67
N LEU A 535 6.22 -12.39 -10.54
CA LEU A 535 4.99 -11.65 -10.21
C LEU A 535 4.16 -12.37 -9.12
N ARG A 536 4.14 -13.71 -9.12
CA ARG A 536 3.53 -14.51 -8.06
C ARG A 536 4.27 -14.32 -6.72
N GLU A 537 5.60 -14.38 -6.73
CA GLU A 537 6.41 -14.16 -5.52
C GLU A 537 6.23 -12.74 -4.96
N ARG A 538 6.12 -11.73 -5.85
CA ARG A 538 5.76 -10.36 -5.46
C ARG A 538 4.40 -10.31 -4.77
N ALA A 539 3.39 -10.99 -5.28
CA ALA A 539 2.06 -11.06 -4.67
C ALA A 539 2.11 -11.71 -3.27
N CYS A 540 2.84 -12.83 -3.10
CA CYS A 540 2.99 -13.50 -1.80
C CYS A 540 3.78 -12.66 -0.78
N GLU A 541 4.85 -12.02 -1.22
CA GLU A 541 5.73 -11.25 -0.36
C GLU A 541 5.14 -9.88 0.02
N LEU A 542 4.56 -9.18 -0.95
CA LEU A 542 4.12 -7.80 -0.84
C LEU A 542 2.58 -7.66 -0.79
N GLY A 543 1.87 -8.76 -0.56
CA GLY A 543 0.41 -8.74 -0.45
C GLY A 543 -0.06 -7.70 0.56
N LEU A 544 -1.08 -6.93 0.19
CA LEU A 544 -1.61 -5.79 0.94
C LEU A 544 -0.60 -4.64 1.16
N GLU A 545 0.37 -4.49 0.25
CA GLU A 545 1.30 -3.35 0.21
C GLU A 545 1.14 -2.53 -1.09
N ASP A 546 -0.05 -2.57 -1.70
CA ASP A 546 -0.42 -1.88 -2.95
C ASP A 546 0.50 -2.21 -4.13
N VAL A 547 0.88 -3.48 -4.28
CA VAL A 547 1.76 -3.95 -5.34
C VAL A 547 0.99 -4.72 -6.42
N ARG A 548 0.11 -5.67 -6.03
CA ARG A 548 -0.52 -6.59 -6.99
C ARG A 548 -1.36 -5.89 -8.05
N LEU A 549 -2.21 -4.94 -7.67
CA LEU A 549 -3.01 -4.17 -8.62
C LEU A 549 -2.13 -3.47 -9.66
N PHE A 550 -1.02 -2.88 -9.22
CA PHE A 550 -0.10 -2.20 -10.12
C PHE A 550 0.73 -3.16 -10.98
N ASP A 551 1.07 -4.35 -10.48
CA ASP A 551 1.68 -5.41 -11.30
C ASP A 551 0.72 -5.86 -12.41
N MET A 552 -0.57 -6.06 -12.11
CA MET A 552 -1.60 -6.36 -13.11
C MET A 552 -1.78 -5.22 -14.14
N THR A 553 -1.77 -3.98 -13.66
CA THR A 553 -1.94 -2.79 -14.50
C THR A 553 -0.74 -2.55 -15.42
N ARG A 554 0.48 -2.56 -14.86
CA ARG A 554 1.70 -2.28 -15.63
C ARG A 554 2.03 -3.34 -16.68
N TYR A 555 1.55 -4.58 -16.47
CA TYR A 555 1.65 -5.67 -17.45
C TYR A 555 0.42 -5.82 -18.34
N LYS A 556 -0.57 -4.93 -18.22
CA LYS A 556 -1.83 -4.96 -19.01
C LYS A 556 -2.53 -6.32 -18.94
N ARG A 557 -2.64 -6.89 -17.71
CA ARG A 557 -3.15 -8.23 -17.44
C ARG A 557 -4.68 -8.29 -17.53
N GLU A 558 -5.22 -8.03 -18.72
CA GLU A 558 -6.65 -8.17 -18.99
C GLU A 558 -7.17 -9.57 -18.63
N ASP A 559 -6.36 -10.59 -18.86
CA ASP A 559 -6.66 -11.99 -18.50
C ASP A 559 -6.98 -12.15 -17.01
N LEU A 560 -6.21 -11.50 -16.13
CA LEU A 560 -6.45 -11.54 -14.68
C LEU A 560 -7.65 -10.67 -14.26
N PHE A 561 -7.85 -9.52 -14.90
CA PHE A 561 -9.04 -8.70 -14.62
C PHE A 561 -10.33 -9.37 -15.06
N ARG A 562 -10.31 -10.15 -16.15
CA ARG A 562 -11.47 -10.93 -16.63
C ARG A 562 -11.66 -12.26 -15.92
N LYS A 563 -10.71 -12.68 -15.10
CA LYS A 563 -10.78 -13.96 -14.42
C LYS A 563 -11.89 -13.97 -13.37
N GLN A 564 -12.79 -14.98 -13.44
CA GLN A 564 -13.72 -15.27 -12.36
C GLN A 564 -12.94 -15.67 -11.11
N LEU A 565 -13.17 -14.99 -10.00
CA LEU A 565 -12.54 -15.30 -8.72
C LEU A 565 -13.40 -16.23 -7.88
N HIS A 566 -12.75 -16.95 -6.96
CA HIS A 566 -13.37 -17.96 -6.11
C HIS A 566 -13.09 -17.73 -4.63
N GLY A 567 -13.98 -18.26 -3.81
CA GLY A 567 -13.82 -18.46 -2.38
C GLY A 567 -13.76 -19.95 -2.04
N LEU A 568 -13.62 -20.25 -0.75
CA LEU A 568 -13.53 -21.59 -0.19
C LEU A 568 -14.63 -21.81 0.84
N LYS A 569 -15.53 -22.76 0.58
CA LYS A 569 -16.48 -23.26 1.58
C LYS A 569 -15.81 -24.36 2.40
N ILE A 570 -15.98 -24.30 3.71
CA ILE A 570 -15.43 -25.26 4.65
C ILE A 570 -16.62 -25.90 5.38
N TYR A 571 -16.76 -27.21 5.22
CA TYR A 571 -17.82 -27.98 5.86
C TYR A 571 -17.24 -28.83 6.98
N ARG A 572 -17.86 -28.76 8.14
CA ARG A 572 -17.50 -29.56 9.32
C ARG A 572 -18.16 -30.94 9.26
N ASN A 573 -17.38 -32.02 9.36
CA ASN A 573 -17.83 -33.40 9.14
C ASN A 573 -17.72 -34.32 10.38
N ASP A 574 -17.46 -33.78 11.56
CA ASP A 574 -17.29 -34.55 12.82
C ASP A 574 -18.60 -34.80 13.61
N GLY A 575 -19.74 -34.54 12.98
CA GLY A 575 -21.06 -34.69 13.61
C GLY A 575 -21.53 -33.50 14.42
N GLY A 576 -20.71 -32.43 14.57
CA GLY A 576 -21.07 -31.19 15.26
C GLY A 576 -21.97 -30.28 14.43
N GLY A 577 -22.16 -30.57 13.14
CA GLY A 577 -22.99 -29.79 12.21
C GLY A 577 -22.52 -28.35 12.04
N ASN A 578 -23.39 -27.50 11.54
CA ASN A 578 -23.13 -26.08 11.30
C ASN A 578 -23.27 -25.25 12.58
N THR A 579 -22.49 -25.59 13.62
CA THR A 579 -22.52 -24.90 14.91
C THR A 579 -21.12 -24.47 15.35
N PRO A 580 -21.00 -23.37 16.11
CA PRO A 580 -19.75 -23.00 16.73
C PRO A 580 -19.23 -24.08 17.69
N TRP A 581 -17.93 -24.30 17.66
CA TRP A 581 -17.25 -25.11 18.69
C TRP A 581 -16.94 -24.29 19.94
N SER A 582 -16.40 -23.09 19.75
CA SER A 582 -16.17 -22.15 20.84
C SER A 582 -17.48 -21.39 21.10
N GLY A 583 -18.00 -21.42 22.31
CA GLY A 583 -19.15 -20.61 22.69
C GLY A 583 -18.90 -19.10 22.44
N THR A 584 -19.87 -18.27 22.77
CA THR A 584 -19.78 -16.81 22.59
C THR A 584 -18.70 -16.13 23.44
N THR A 585 -18.10 -16.82 24.40
CA THR A 585 -17.17 -16.29 25.41
C THR A 585 -15.83 -17.02 25.48
N GLY A 586 -15.39 -17.69 24.44
CA GLY A 586 -14.10 -18.39 24.41
C GLY A 586 -14.21 -19.86 24.01
N ASN A 587 -13.08 -20.54 23.89
CA ASN A 587 -13.04 -21.97 23.56
C ASN A 587 -13.72 -22.79 24.66
N SER A 588 -14.82 -23.46 24.30
CA SER A 588 -15.48 -24.38 25.21
C SER A 588 -14.69 -25.69 25.28
N SER A 589 -14.22 -26.05 26.47
CA SER A 589 -13.65 -27.37 26.73
C SER A 589 -14.69 -28.50 26.73
N ALA A 590 -15.97 -28.18 26.57
CA ALA A 590 -17.07 -29.15 26.62
C ALA A 590 -17.12 -30.08 25.38
N TYR A 591 -16.50 -29.70 24.26
CA TYR A 591 -16.47 -30.50 23.07
C TYR A 591 -15.05 -30.56 22.48
N PRO A 592 -14.62 -31.69 21.93
CA PRO A 592 -13.33 -31.78 21.25
C PRO A 592 -13.30 -30.81 20.06
N LYS A 593 -12.13 -30.20 19.84
CA LYS A 593 -11.89 -29.31 18.69
C LYS A 593 -12.20 -30.03 17.38
N PRO A 594 -12.97 -29.43 16.47
CA PRO A 594 -13.25 -30.04 15.17
C PRO A 594 -11.97 -30.29 14.39
N THR A 595 -11.83 -31.51 13.84
CA THR A 595 -10.65 -31.90 13.07
C THR A 595 -11.00 -32.50 11.70
N GLN A 596 -12.29 -32.64 11.38
CA GLN A 596 -12.75 -33.23 10.13
C GLN A 596 -13.50 -32.18 9.32
N PHE A 597 -12.94 -31.87 8.16
CA PHE A 597 -13.49 -30.88 7.24
C PHE A 597 -13.40 -31.37 5.80
N THR A 598 -14.30 -30.87 4.95
CA THR A 598 -14.17 -30.88 3.49
C THR A 598 -14.17 -29.46 2.97
N TYR A 599 -13.56 -29.27 1.81
CA TYR A 599 -13.27 -27.98 1.21
C TYR A 599 -13.81 -27.94 -0.21
N GLU A 600 -14.57 -26.89 -0.54
CA GLU A 600 -15.19 -26.71 -1.84
C GLU A 600 -14.91 -25.30 -2.36
N ALA A 601 -14.32 -25.21 -3.56
CA ALA A 601 -14.19 -23.95 -4.26
C ALA A 601 -15.55 -23.49 -4.80
N PHE A 602 -15.89 -22.22 -4.67
CA PHE A 602 -17.12 -21.66 -5.23
C PHE A 602 -16.85 -20.31 -5.92
N PRO A 603 -17.56 -19.99 -7.03
CA PRO A 603 -17.38 -18.73 -7.72
C PRO A 603 -17.93 -17.57 -6.87
N LEU A 604 -17.22 -16.44 -6.84
CA LEU A 604 -17.68 -15.20 -6.22
C LEU A 604 -18.63 -14.49 -7.20
N VAL A 605 -19.89 -14.38 -6.86
CA VAL A 605 -20.91 -13.74 -7.72
C VAL A 605 -21.53 -12.50 -7.07
N ASN A 606 -21.30 -12.26 -5.77
CA ASN A 606 -21.82 -11.12 -5.02
C ASN A 606 -20.71 -10.44 -4.18
N PRO A 607 -20.39 -9.19 -4.48
CA PRO A 607 -20.80 -8.47 -5.70
C PRO A 607 -20.02 -8.96 -6.92
N SER A 608 -20.71 -9.05 -8.05
CA SER A 608 -20.06 -9.34 -9.33
C SER A 608 -19.20 -8.16 -9.76
N ARG A 609 -18.06 -8.44 -10.39
CA ARG A 609 -17.23 -7.41 -10.99
C ARG A 609 -17.58 -7.27 -12.47
N ALA A 610 -17.89 -6.06 -12.90
CA ALA A 610 -18.21 -5.78 -14.30
C ALA A 610 -17.09 -6.22 -15.26
N TRP A 611 -15.85 -6.11 -14.87
CA TRP A 611 -14.71 -6.49 -15.71
C TRP A 611 -14.54 -8.01 -15.93
N TRP A 612 -15.17 -8.88 -15.17
CA TRP A 612 -15.14 -10.31 -15.50
C TRP A 612 -15.77 -10.62 -16.85
N SER A 613 -16.76 -9.82 -17.27
CA SER A 613 -17.42 -9.97 -18.56
C SER A 613 -17.00 -8.92 -19.60
N ASN A 614 -16.68 -7.69 -19.19
CA ASN A 614 -16.55 -6.54 -20.07
C ASN A 614 -15.39 -5.58 -19.69
N PHE A 615 -14.26 -6.10 -19.22
CA PHE A 615 -13.09 -5.27 -18.95
C PHE A 615 -12.75 -4.39 -20.16
N SER A 616 -12.49 -3.12 -19.90
CA SER A 616 -11.98 -2.17 -20.90
C SER A 616 -10.58 -1.71 -20.49
N PRO A 617 -9.62 -1.67 -21.43
CA PRO A 617 -8.26 -1.16 -21.18
C PRO A 617 -8.19 0.24 -20.58
N LYS A 618 -9.21 1.08 -20.78
CA LYS A 618 -9.27 2.41 -20.15
C LYS A 618 -9.13 2.37 -18.62
N TRP A 619 -9.53 1.26 -17.97
CA TRP A 619 -9.45 1.10 -16.52
C TRP A 619 -8.04 0.92 -15.96
N TYR A 620 -7.03 0.75 -16.82
CA TYR A 620 -5.63 0.74 -16.35
C TYR A 620 -5.23 2.09 -15.74
N LEU A 621 -5.66 3.21 -16.35
CA LEU A 621 -5.43 4.55 -15.79
C LEU A 621 -6.75 5.23 -15.41
N SER A 622 -6.70 6.08 -14.38
CA SER A 622 -7.84 6.86 -13.91
C SER A 622 -8.16 8.00 -14.87
N ALA A 623 -9.41 8.47 -14.83
CA ALA A 623 -9.80 9.72 -15.48
C ALA A 623 -9.24 10.92 -14.73
N PHE A 624 -8.93 12.01 -15.43
CA PHE A 624 -8.76 13.32 -14.81
C PHE A 624 -10.14 13.94 -14.51
N PRO A 625 -10.26 14.74 -13.45
CA PRO A 625 -11.50 15.46 -13.16
C PRO A 625 -11.87 16.38 -14.34
N PRO A 626 -13.11 16.33 -14.86
CA PRO A 626 -13.55 17.24 -15.92
C PRO A 626 -13.38 18.72 -15.54
N SER A 627 -13.55 19.09 -14.27
CA SER A 627 -13.32 20.45 -13.78
C SER A 627 -11.87 20.90 -14.01
N GLU A 628 -10.89 20.01 -13.86
CA GLU A 628 -9.49 20.33 -14.09
C GLU A 628 -9.16 20.44 -15.58
N VAL A 629 -9.65 19.50 -16.40
CA VAL A 629 -9.49 19.56 -17.86
C VAL A 629 -10.11 20.83 -18.45
N ASN A 630 -11.27 21.25 -17.94
CA ASN A 630 -12.00 22.44 -18.37
C ASN A 630 -11.36 23.78 -17.93
N LYS A 631 -10.42 23.78 -17.00
CA LYS A 631 -9.62 24.99 -16.66
C LYS A 631 -8.70 25.43 -17.80
N LYS A 632 -8.45 24.57 -18.78
CA LYS A 632 -7.69 24.85 -20.02
C LYS A 632 -6.25 25.32 -19.79
N TYR A 633 -5.61 24.85 -18.70
CA TYR A 633 -4.18 25.11 -18.49
C TYR A 633 -3.26 24.14 -19.25
N GLY A 634 -3.83 23.29 -20.11
CA GLY A 634 -3.11 22.32 -20.95
C GLY A 634 -3.22 20.87 -20.48
N LEU A 635 -4.13 20.55 -19.53
CA LEU A 635 -4.40 19.17 -19.11
C LEU A 635 -5.31 18.46 -20.14
N THR A 636 -4.86 17.36 -20.69
CA THR A 636 -5.61 16.48 -21.60
C THR A 636 -6.15 15.25 -20.86
N GLN A 637 -7.30 14.75 -21.25
CA GLN A 637 -7.92 13.57 -20.64
C GLN A 637 -7.21 12.27 -21.07
N ASN A 638 -7.28 11.24 -20.26
CA ASN A 638 -6.83 9.90 -20.60
C ASN A 638 -7.78 9.23 -21.62
N PRO A 639 -7.26 8.39 -22.53
CA PRO A 639 -8.06 7.71 -23.53
C PRO A 639 -9.14 6.83 -22.87
N GLY A 640 -10.33 6.79 -23.51
CA GLY A 640 -11.51 6.07 -23.03
C GLY A 640 -12.34 6.83 -21.99
N TRP A 641 -11.93 8.01 -21.51
CA TRP A 641 -12.65 8.82 -20.53
C TRP A 641 -13.16 10.13 -21.16
N ASN A 642 -14.47 10.32 -21.11
CA ASN A 642 -15.18 11.51 -21.63
C ASN A 642 -15.77 12.32 -20.48
#